data_3d812439403cb9ca1fbe694027d8f813
#
_entry.id   3d812439403cb9ca1fbe694027d8f813
#
_cell.length_a   1.000
_cell.length_b   1.000
_cell.length_c   1.000
_cell.angle_alpha   90.00
_cell.angle_beta   90.00
_cell.angle_gamma   90.00
#
_symmetry.space_group_name_H-M   'P 1'
#
loop_
_entity.id
_entity.type
_entity.pdbx_description
1 polymer ?
#
loop_
_entity_poly.entity_id
_entity_poly.type
_entity_poly.pdbx_seq_one_letter_code
_entity_poly.pdbx_strand_id
1 'polypeptide(L)'
;MQEWLKFKGKKWQQIIDVDDFILNNYKEYKGSSDFLKGMSRRTNKVWARCEKLIEKESTISILDIEDSYFSGIDNFENGYIDKKSEVIVGLQTDEPLKVFVNPFICLDSSLQVVKNNGYRFDKDTVNRFKDFSVSVEDIIEDTYTEDIKKFRRLHVIEGLPDNYGRGFIVSDYRRIALYGVDFLIAKKLHDLDRLKKDINYSIIRTREEVVKQINALNDLKSMASRYGYNISRPAKNAREALQWLYFGFLAAVKENNGASIPTGNNSPFIDIYIERDIENGILTEELAQELIDQFVIKLRMVRFIRTPMFNDYFMGKTPIITETIGGVYNNQSLITKTAYRFLNSIENLDVDSIPNFSILWSNYLPDNFKIYCSKIMLEHNVLEFLNDDLTVSSAVTGTSGKSKIGKQIDYYGGNCNLAKALLYSINGGLDELTGEPVIEGVEPISTSNLEYSKIAKNLTIVLKKMIDIQSDYANIVHYIQDKYSYESIQMALNDTVVERYITFGITGLSTLVDSLSAIRYSNVLVKRDENGLSTDFQSQDKFPRFGNDLDEVDKIASDIVKLYYKILSTKSFYRNAKVKLGIDSNGMNVIYGKNTGATPDGRFKLVALPSAANPTSNVDNSGLFASLKSILKLPSKVCTNGIVTTVNITPGALGSKKTESVENIISILDNYFENGGNHLELNILEKNEMLQAFNNGNKYSNFVIRNSGCAIKYCNLTSDQQDSLVDRTYHKVL
;
A
#
# COMPACT_ATOMS: atom_id res chain seq x y z
N MET A 1 2.44 14.52 -34.30
CA MET A 1 1.22 13.70 -34.27
C MET A 1 0.02 14.64 -34.32
N GLN A 2 -0.98 14.31 -35.13
CA GLN A 2 -2.15 15.19 -35.34
C GLN A 2 -2.97 15.37 -34.02
N GLU A 3 -2.98 14.38 -33.18
CA GLU A 3 -3.66 14.36 -31.89
C GLU A 3 -3.07 15.37 -30.89
N TRP A 4 -1.81 15.76 -31.05
CA TRP A 4 -1.13 16.70 -30.13
C TRP A 4 -1.36 18.17 -30.49
N LEU A 5 -1.84 18.48 -31.70
CA LEU A 5 -1.98 19.85 -32.18
C LEU A 5 -2.92 20.75 -31.37
N LYS A 6 -3.77 20.13 -30.55
CA LYS A 6 -4.74 20.84 -29.68
C LYS A 6 -4.26 21.10 -28.27
N PHE A 7 -3.04 20.63 -27.91
CA PHE A 7 -2.50 20.77 -26.57
C PHE A 7 -1.30 21.72 -26.52
N LYS A 8 -1.14 22.40 -25.37
CA LYS A 8 -0.05 23.36 -25.13
C LYS A 8 1.21 22.63 -24.63
N GLY A 9 2.35 23.31 -24.74
CA GLY A 9 3.64 22.78 -24.29
C GLY A 9 4.40 22.10 -25.42
N LYS A 10 5.75 22.19 -25.37
CA LYS A 10 6.65 21.62 -26.39
C LYS A 10 7.58 20.55 -25.81
N LYS A 11 7.90 20.62 -24.52
CA LYS A 11 8.86 19.73 -23.87
C LYS A 11 8.34 18.29 -23.87
N TRP A 12 7.11 18.06 -23.40
CA TRP A 12 6.48 16.74 -23.39
C TRP A 12 6.32 16.10 -24.77
N GLN A 13 6.30 16.90 -25.85
CA GLN A 13 6.26 16.38 -27.22
C GLN A 13 7.62 15.85 -27.71
N GLN A 14 8.71 16.26 -27.07
CA GLN A 14 10.08 15.87 -27.43
C GLN A 14 10.60 14.73 -26.56
N ILE A 15 10.27 14.75 -25.27
CA ILE A 15 10.64 13.74 -24.30
C ILE A 15 9.38 13.24 -23.58
N ILE A 16 9.45 12.03 -23.02
CA ILE A 16 8.35 11.52 -22.19
C ILE A 16 8.31 12.32 -20.89
N ASP A 17 7.32 13.22 -20.76
CA ASP A 17 7.10 14.06 -19.57
C ASP A 17 5.61 14.38 -19.43
N VAL A 18 4.88 13.47 -18.76
CA VAL A 18 3.43 13.62 -18.54
C VAL A 18 3.13 14.76 -17.57
N ASP A 19 4.02 15.05 -16.62
CA ASP A 19 3.82 16.15 -15.69
C ASP A 19 3.91 17.50 -16.41
N ASP A 20 4.86 17.67 -17.35
CA ASP A 20 4.92 18.87 -18.19
C ASP A 20 3.64 19.02 -19.05
N PHE A 21 3.08 17.92 -19.55
CA PHE A 21 1.79 17.96 -20.27
C PHE A 21 0.66 18.45 -19.34
N ILE A 22 0.54 17.90 -18.14
CA ILE A 22 -0.50 18.29 -17.19
C ILE A 22 -0.36 19.77 -16.86
N LEU A 23 0.81 20.22 -16.46
CA LEU A 23 1.05 21.59 -16.03
C LEU A 23 0.77 22.64 -17.12
N ASN A 24 0.91 22.29 -18.39
CA ASN A 24 0.59 23.19 -19.50
C ASN A 24 -0.89 23.20 -19.89
N ASN A 25 -1.69 22.20 -19.48
CA ASN A 25 -3.03 22.00 -20.04
C ASN A 25 -4.15 21.86 -19.01
N TYR A 26 -3.87 21.56 -17.73
CA TYR A 26 -4.93 21.42 -16.72
C TYR A 26 -5.56 22.76 -16.35
N LYS A 27 -6.77 22.71 -15.81
CA LYS A 27 -7.46 23.86 -15.24
C LYS A 27 -7.79 23.54 -13.77
N GLU A 28 -7.22 24.31 -12.86
CA GLU A 28 -7.58 24.25 -11.44
C GLU A 28 -9.07 24.51 -11.26
N TYR A 29 -9.75 23.71 -10.43
CA TYR A 29 -11.16 23.90 -10.11
C TYR A 29 -11.34 24.23 -8.63
N LYS A 30 -11.94 25.38 -8.36
CA LYS A 30 -12.21 25.92 -7.00
C LYS A 30 -13.70 25.95 -6.65
N GLY A 31 -14.56 25.53 -7.58
CA GLY A 31 -16.01 25.55 -7.39
C GLY A 31 -16.52 24.44 -6.49
N SER A 32 -17.85 24.41 -6.30
CA SER A 32 -18.56 23.41 -5.52
C SER A 32 -18.71 22.07 -6.27
N SER A 33 -19.28 21.07 -5.59
CA SER A 33 -19.63 19.77 -6.16
C SER A 33 -20.97 19.74 -6.95
N ASP A 34 -21.64 20.88 -7.16
CA ASP A 34 -23.00 20.95 -7.72
C ASP A 34 -23.11 20.46 -9.17
N PHE A 35 -22.01 20.39 -9.93
CA PHE A 35 -21.98 19.87 -11.29
C PHE A 35 -22.03 18.34 -11.36
N LEU A 36 -21.76 17.65 -10.27
CA LEU A 36 -21.71 16.18 -10.21
C LEU A 36 -23.05 15.54 -10.61
N LYS A 37 -22.95 14.37 -11.18
CA LYS A 37 -24.11 13.60 -11.66
C LYS A 37 -24.17 12.22 -11.03
N GLY A 38 -25.38 11.71 -10.83
CA GLY A 38 -25.61 10.34 -10.44
C GLY A 38 -25.25 9.35 -11.54
N MET A 39 -25.33 8.06 -11.24
CA MET A 39 -25.10 6.97 -12.21
C MET A 39 -25.96 7.10 -13.44
N SER A 40 -25.35 6.92 -14.62
CA SER A 40 -26.07 6.76 -15.86
C SER A 40 -26.85 5.44 -15.89
N ARG A 41 -27.85 5.34 -16.78
CA ARG A 41 -28.61 4.09 -16.97
C ARG A 41 -27.71 2.91 -17.37
N ARG A 42 -26.66 3.15 -18.17
CA ARG A 42 -25.71 2.09 -18.57
C ARG A 42 -24.85 1.65 -17.39
N THR A 43 -24.32 2.60 -16.63
CA THR A 43 -23.53 2.31 -15.42
C THR A 43 -24.33 1.52 -14.40
N ASN A 44 -25.57 1.93 -14.13
CA ASN A 44 -26.45 1.22 -13.22
C ASN A 44 -26.67 -0.25 -13.64
N LYS A 45 -26.84 -0.51 -14.94
CA LYS A 45 -27.00 -1.88 -15.44
C LYS A 45 -25.72 -2.72 -15.27
N VAL A 46 -24.54 -2.12 -15.51
CA VAL A 46 -23.25 -2.80 -15.31
C VAL A 46 -23.04 -3.07 -13.83
N TRP A 47 -23.27 -2.05 -12.98
CA TRP A 47 -23.05 -2.15 -11.54
C TRP A 47 -23.98 -3.18 -10.88
N ALA A 48 -25.28 -3.17 -11.17
CA ALA A 48 -26.22 -4.16 -10.64
C ALA A 48 -25.85 -5.62 -10.99
N ARG A 49 -25.11 -5.85 -12.09
CA ARG A 49 -24.57 -7.17 -12.40
C ARG A 49 -23.34 -7.48 -11.54
N CYS A 50 -22.47 -6.49 -11.32
CA CYS A 50 -21.30 -6.65 -10.45
C CYS A 50 -21.69 -6.94 -9.00
N GLU A 51 -22.67 -6.20 -8.46
CA GLU A 51 -23.15 -6.40 -7.09
C GLU A 51 -23.60 -7.83 -6.83
N LYS A 52 -24.42 -8.39 -7.74
CA LYS A 52 -24.86 -9.80 -7.64
C LYS A 52 -23.71 -10.80 -7.66
N LEU A 53 -22.64 -10.51 -8.44
CA LEU A 53 -21.46 -11.37 -8.50
C LEU A 53 -20.62 -11.25 -7.23
N ILE A 54 -20.45 -10.04 -6.70
CA ILE A 54 -19.74 -9.77 -5.44
C ILE A 54 -20.49 -10.39 -4.26
N GLU A 55 -21.80 -10.28 -4.22
CA GLU A 55 -22.65 -10.91 -3.21
C GLU A 55 -22.51 -12.44 -3.24
N LYS A 56 -22.53 -13.04 -4.44
CA LYS A 56 -22.28 -14.48 -4.58
C LYS A 56 -20.86 -14.86 -4.14
N GLU A 57 -19.83 -14.09 -4.54
CA GLU A 57 -18.44 -14.32 -4.13
C GLU A 57 -18.28 -14.29 -2.61
N SER A 58 -18.96 -13.38 -1.91
CA SER A 58 -18.87 -13.26 -0.45
C SER A 58 -19.32 -14.52 0.30
N THR A 59 -20.16 -15.35 -0.32
CA THR A 59 -20.63 -16.60 0.27
C THR A 59 -19.73 -17.80 0.02
N ILE A 60 -18.92 -17.78 -1.06
CA ILE A 60 -18.11 -18.92 -1.50
C ILE A 60 -16.61 -18.63 -1.56
N SER A 61 -16.20 -17.43 -1.20
CA SER A 61 -14.81 -16.95 -1.15
C SER A 61 -14.13 -16.70 -2.50
N ILE A 62 -14.19 -17.61 -3.44
CA ILE A 62 -13.70 -17.47 -4.83
C ILE A 62 -14.83 -17.87 -5.75
N LEU A 63 -15.20 -17.00 -6.69
CA LEU A 63 -16.33 -17.25 -7.59
C LEU A 63 -16.01 -18.25 -8.67
N ASP A 64 -14.84 -18.09 -9.32
CA ASP A 64 -14.36 -18.96 -10.39
C ASP A 64 -12.82 -18.86 -10.52
N ILE A 65 -12.20 -19.92 -11.05
CA ILE A 65 -10.74 -20.03 -11.24
C ILE A 65 -10.47 -20.46 -12.67
N GLU A 66 -9.54 -19.77 -13.35
CA GLU A 66 -8.93 -20.25 -14.59
C GLU A 66 -7.95 -21.38 -14.26
N ASP A 67 -8.23 -22.58 -14.71
CA ASP A 67 -7.46 -23.78 -14.41
C ASP A 67 -6.76 -24.44 -15.62
N SER A 68 -6.86 -23.81 -16.79
CA SER A 68 -6.28 -24.33 -18.04
C SER A 68 -5.00 -23.60 -18.46
N TYR A 69 -4.92 -22.29 -18.20
CA TYR A 69 -3.84 -21.42 -18.65
C TYR A 69 -3.28 -20.57 -17.51
N PHE A 70 -1.97 -20.36 -17.53
CA PHE A 70 -1.34 -19.36 -16.67
C PHE A 70 -1.60 -17.95 -17.15
N SER A 71 -1.50 -17.00 -16.23
CA SER A 71 -1.64 -15.59 -16.55
C SER A 71 -0.55 -15.08 -17.50
N GLY A 72 -0.95 -14.12 -18.32
CA GLY A 72 -0.09 -13.37 -19.23
C GLY A 72 -0.92 -12.26 -19.88
N ILE A 73 -0.28 -11.21 -20.37
CA ILE A 73 -0.96 -10.01 -20.88
C ILE A 73 -2.01 -10.37 -21.93
N ASP A 74 -1.70 -11.29 -22.82
CA ASP A 74 -2.53 -11.65 -23.97
C ASP A 74 -3.00 -13.12 -23.97
N ASN A 75 -3.06 -13.80 -22.83
CA ASN A 75 -3.36 -15.24 -22.77
C ASN A 75 -4.85 -15.58 -22.75
N PHE A 76 -5.73 -14.64 -22.32
CA PHE A 76 -7.14 -14.94 -22.13
C PHE A 76 -8.02 -14.35 -23.22
N GLU A 77 -9.15 -15.00 -23.49
CA GLU A 77 -10.21 -14.46 -24.33
C GLU A 77 -10.77 -13.14 -23.77
N ASN A 78 -11.47 -12.37 -24.60
CA ASN A 78 -12.00 -11.06 -24.23
C ASN A 78 -13.15 -11.17 -23.22
N GLY A 79 -12.93 -10.77 -21.99
CA GLY A 79 -13.95 -10.73 -20.95
C GLY A 79 -14.74 -9.42 -20.90
N TYR A 80 -16.03 -9.53 -20.56
CA TYR A 80 -16.96 -8.41 -20.38
C TYR A 80 -17.88 -8.65 -19.19
N ILE A 81 -18.24 -7.56 -18.50
CA ILE A 81 -19.35 -7.60 -17.51
C ILE A 81 -20.68 -7.58 -18.26
N ASP A 82 -20.89 -6.57 -19.09
CA ASP A 82 -22.01 -6.44 -20.05
C ASP A 82 -21.53 -5.72 -21.31
N LYS A 83 -21.23 -6.49 -22.34
CA LYS A 83 -20.63 -6.00 -23.60
C LYS A 83 -21.41 -4.84 -24.24
N LYS A 84 -22.73 -4.73 -24.02
CA LYS A 84 -23.56 -3.69 -24.63
C LYS A 84 -23.60 -2.40 -23.81
N SER A 85 -23.34 -2.48 -22.51
CA SER A 85 -23.48 -1.34 -21.59
C SER A 85 -22.14 -0.77 -21.13
N GLU A 86 -21.03 -1.50 -21.31
CA GLU A 86 -19.70 -1.03 -20.94
C GLU A 86 -19.21 0.08 -21.85
N VAL A 87 -18.68 1.14 -21.27
CA VAL A 87 -17.93 2.20 -21.99
C VAL A 87 -16.42 2.05 -21.81
N ILE A 88 -15.99 1.42 -20.71
CA ILE A 88 -14.62 0.95 -20.45
C ILE A 88 -14.65 -0.57 -20.47
N VAL A 89 -13.89 -1.21 -21.37
CA VAL A 89 -13.91 -2.67 -21.59
C VAL A 89 -12.63 -3.33 -21.13
N GLY A 90 -12.73 -4.62 -20.86
CA GLY A 90 -11.61 -5.50 -20.49
C GLY A 90 -11.79 -6.07 -19.09
N LEU A 91 -11.40 -7.35 -18.94
CA LEU A 91 -11.32 -8.07 -17.67
C LEU A 91 -9.98 -8.80 -17.59
N GLN A 92 -9.59 -9.18 -16.39
CA GLN A 92 -8.36 -9.93 -16.14
C GLN A 92 -8.35 -11.33 -16.76
N THR A 93 -9.54 -11.92 -16.93
CA THR A 93 -9.80 -13.19 -17.63
C THR A 93 -10.99 -13.01 -18.57
N ASP A 94 -11.55 -14.09 -19.07
CA ASP A 94 -12.72 -14.13 -19.94
C ASP A 94 -14.05 -13.81 -19.20
N GLU A 95 -14.10 -14.04 -17.88
CA GLU A 95 -15.29 -13.83 -17.06
C GLU A 95 -15.04 -12.92 -15.85
N PRO A 96 -16.08 -12.19 -15.36
CA PRO A 96 -15.96 -11.33 -14.19
C PRO A 96 -15.63 -12.12 -12.92
N LEU A 97 -14.73 -11.60 -12.08
CA LEU A 97 -14.30 -12.18 -10.80
C LEU A 97 -13.65 -13.57 -10.91
N LYS A 98 -13.34 -14.04 -12.11
CA LYS A 98 -12.58 -15.26 -12.32
C LYS A 98 -11.09 -14.98 -12.09
N VAL A 99 -10.48 -15.68 -11.12
CA VAL A 99 -9.07 -15.52 -10.75
C VAL A 99 -8.17 -16.40 -11.62
N PHE A 100 -6.87 -16.15 -11.58
CA PHE A 100 -5.86 -16.86 -12.38
C PHE A 100 -4.62 -17.18 -11.54
N VAL A 101 -3.79 -18.11 -12.05
CA VAL A 101 -2.48 -18.44 -11.48
C VAL A 101 -1.38 -17.69 -12.24
N ASN A 102 -0.55 -16.94 -11.52
CA ASN A 102 0.72 -16.43 -12.01
C ASN A 102 1.84 -17.39 -11.54
N PRO A 103 2.49 -18.15 -12.44
CA PRO A 103 3.42 -19.20 -12.04
C PRO A 103 4.80 -18.69 -11.63
N PHE A 104 5.14 -17.43 -11.97
CA PHE A 104 6.49 -16.92 -11.77
C PHE A 104 6.81 -16.57 -10.31
N ILE A 105 5.80 -16.29 -9.49
CA ILE A 105 5.97 -15.87 -8.10
C ILE A 105 5.73 -17.00 -7.13
N CYS A 106 4.53 -17.59 -7.10
CA CYS A 106 4.16 -18.66 -6.16
C CYS A 106 3.28 -19.71 -6.87
N LEU A 107 3.92 -20.64 -7.56
CA LEU A 107 3.21 -21.68 -8.33
C LEU A 107 2.55 -22.70 -7.40
N ASP A 108 3.32 -23.39 -6.57
CA ASP A 108 2.83 -24.53 -5.78
C ASP A 108 1.81 -24.09 -4.71
N SER A 109 2.05 -22.95 -4.05
CA SER A 109 1.09 -22.34 -3.12
C SER A 109 -0.22 -21.96 -3.82
N SER A 110 -0.16 -21.39 -5.02
CA SER A 110 -1.35 -21.06 -5.81
C SER A 110 -2.11 -22.30 -6.25
N LEU A 111 -1.41 -23.35 -6.73
CA LEU A 111 -2.02 -24.62 -7.11
C LEU A 111 -2.70 -25.33 -5.91
N GLN A 112 -2.17 -25.17 -4.70
CA GLN A 112 -2.82 -25.67 -3.51
C GLN A 112 -4.16 -24.95 -3.23
N VAL A 113 -4.22 -23.61 -3.43
CA VAL A 113 -5.46 -22.84 -3.32
C VAL A 113 -6.47 -23.28 -4.38
N VAL A 114 -6.04 -23.47 -5.63
CA VAL A 114 -6.86 -24.00 -6.74
C VAL A 114 -7.50 -25.33 -6.34
N LYS A 115 -6.69 -26.27 -5.84
CA LYS A 115 -7.14 -27.60 -5.40
C LYS A 115 -8.11 -27.50 -4.22
N ASN A 116 -7.84 -26.65 -3.23
CA ASN A 116 -8.69 -26.50 -2.05
C ASN A 116 -10.08 -25.92 -2.40
N ASN A 117 -10.21 -25.23 -3.54
CA ASN A 117 -11.48 -24.73 -4.08
C ASN A 117 -12.15 -25.70 -5.06
N GLY A 118 -11.67 -26.94 -5.17
CA GLY A 118 -12.29 -27.99 -5.98
C GLY A 118 -11.89 -28.03 -7.46
N TYR A 119 -10.96 -27.16 -7.88
CA TYR A 119 -10.44 -27.11 -9.25
C TYR A 119 -9.21 -28.00 -9.43
N ARG A 120 -8.90 -28.32 -10.67
CA ARG A 120 -7.68 -29.08 -11.03
C ARG A 120 -7.00 -28.39 -12.20
N PHE A 121 -5.89 -27.73 -11.90
CA PHE A 121 -5.09 -27.07 -12.93
C PHE A 121 -4.53 -28.09 -13.94
N ASP A 122 -4.46 -27.70 -15.21
CA ASP A 122 -3.95 -28.55 -16.29
C ASP A 122 -2.51 -28.97 -16.04
N LYS A 123 -2.29 -30.29 -15.98
CA LYS A 123 -0.98 -30.87 -15.65
C LYS A 123 0.07 -30.62 -16.73
N ASP A 124 -0.33 -30.64 -18.00
CA ASP A 124 0.61 -30.42 -19.11
C ASP A 124 1.10 -28.99 -19.13
N THR A 125 0.25 -28.05 -18.77
CA THR A 125 0.62 -26.63 -18.60
C THR A 125 1.60 -26.45 -17.45
N VAL A 126 1.36 -27.10 -16.30
CA VAL A 126 2.29 -27.06 -15.15
C VAL A 126 3.64 -27.70 -15.50
N ASN A 127 3.64 -28.90 -16.12
CA ASN A 127 4.87 -29.57 -16.49
C ASN A 127 5.71 -28.73 -17.47
N ARG A 128 5.07 -28.21 -18.52
CA ARG A 128 5.75 -27.32 -19.48
C ARG A 128 6.37 -26.09 -18.80
N PHE A 129 5.69 -25.50 -17.82
CA PHE A 129 6.31 -24.40 -17.07
C PHE A 129 7.55 -24.86 -16.31
N LYS A 130 7.45 -25.95 -15.55
CA LYS A 130 8.56 -26.50 -14.75
C LYS A 130 9.74 -26.99 -15.60
N ASP A 131 9.52 -27.39 -16.85
CA ASP A 131 10.59 -27.80 -17.78
C ASP A 131 11.42 -26.62 -18.28
N PHE A 132 10.84 -25.41 -18.39
CA PHE A 132 11.49 -24.25 -19.02
C PHE A 132 11.62 -23.03 -18.12
N SER A 133 11.05 -23.05 -16.92
CA SER A 133 11.02 -21.90 -16.01
C SER A 133 11.02 -22.35 -14.55
N VAL A 134 11.19 -21.37 -13.64
CA VAL A 134 11.24 -21.59 -12.20
C VAL A 134 10.36 -20.53 -11.53
N SER A 135 9.62 -20.92 -10.50
CA SER A 135 8.93 -19.98 -9.62
C SER A 135 9.89 -19.37 -8.61
N VAL A 136 9.66 -18.15 -8.21
CA VAL A 136 10.41 -17.50 -7.11
C VAL A 136 10.29 -18.34 -5.84
N GLU A 137 9.08 -18.88 -5.56
CA GLU A 137 8.81 -19.75 -4.42
C GLU A 137 9.75 -20.96 -4.34
N ASP A 138 10.11 -21.58 -5.50
CA ASP A 138 10.91 -22.79 -5.56
C ASP A 138 12.36 -22.60 -5.14
N ILE A 139 12.89 -21.37 -5.25
CA ILE A 139 14.34 -21.12 -5.09
C ILE A 139 14.65 -20.14 -3.96
N ILE A 140 13.69 -19.34 -3.52
CA ILE A 140 13.99 -18.25 -2.59
C ILE A 140 14.37 -18.80 -1.21
N GLU A 141 13.65 -19.81 -0.75
CA GLU A 141 13.90 -20.43 0.56
C GLU A 141 15.27 -21.11 0.62
N ASP A 142 15.70 -21.76 -0.48
CA ASP A 142 17.02 -22.39 -0.57
C ASP A 142 18.17 -21.37 -0.67
N THR A 143 17.86 -20.17 -1.11
CA THR A 143 18.83 -19.06 -1.21
C THR A 143 19.02 -18.33 0.13
N TYR A 144 18.07 -18.43 1.04
CA TYR A 144 18.17 -17.82 2.35
C TYR A 144 19.27 -18.46 3.20
N THR A 145 20.00 -17.62 3.96
CA THR A 145 20.91 -18.11 5.00
C THR A 145 20.11 -18.69 6.16
N GLU A 146 20.74 -19.53 6.98
CA GLU A 146 20.12 -20.11 8.17
C GLU A 146 19.67 -19.02 9.17
N ASP A 147 20.40 -17.91 9.27
CA ASP A 147 20.01 -16.76 10.07
C ASP A 147 18.72 -16.12 9.55
N ILE A 148 18.56 -15.94 8.23
CA ILE A 148 17.33 -15.40 7.63
C ILE A 148 16.16 -16.34 7.91
N LYS A 149 16.31 -17.65 7.67
CA LYS A 149 15.27 -18.66 7.95
C LYS A 149 14.85 -18.64 9.41
N LYS A 150 15.83 -18.57 10.32
CA LYS A 150 15.60 -18.48 11.78
C LYS A 150 14.82 -17.21 12.14
N PHE A 151 15.23 -16.04 11.65
CA PHE A 151 14.59 -14.77 11.94
C PHE A 151 13.15 -14.69 11.42
N ARG A 152 12.89 -15.29 10.26
CA ARG A 152 11.53 -15.40 9.71
C ARG A 152 10.67 -16.34 10.54
N ARG A 153 11.16 -17.56 10.84
CA ARG A 153 10.45 -18.55 11.66
C ARG A 153 10.09 -18.03 13.07
N LEU A 154 10.94 -17.19 13.63
CA LEU A 154 10.74 -16.58 14.94
C LEU A 154 9.98 -15.23 14.86
N HIS A 155 9.51 -14.83 13.69
CA HIS A 155 8.80 -13.57 13.47
C HIS A 155 9.55 -12.32 13.95
N VAL A 156 10.87 -12.30 13.73
CA VAL A 156 11.75 -11.16 14.01
C VAL A 156 11.76 -10.17 12.85
N ILE A 157 11.88 -10.73 11.65
CA ILE A 157 11.74 -10.00 10.38
C ILE A 157 10.68 -10.69 9.54
N GLU A 158 9.91 -9.88 8.85
CA GLU A 158 8.90 -10.41 7.95
C GLU A 158 8.74 -9.49 6.74
N GLY A 159 8.40 -10.09 5.63
CA GLY A 159 8.08 -9.38 4.42
C GLY A 159 7.34 -10.30 3.47
N LEU A 160 6.44 -9.74 2.67
CA LEU A 160 5.69 -10.46 1.66
C LEU A 160 6.33 -10.45 0.28
N PRO A 161 7.34 -9.59 -0.02
CA PRO A 161 7.88 -9.52 -1.37
C PRO A 161 8.40 -10.84 -1.89
N ASP A 162 8.81 -11.74 -1.02
CA ASP A 162 9.33 -13.04 -1.45
C ASP A 162 8.30 -13.87 -2.22
N ASN A 163 7.03 -13.82 -1.84
CA ASN A 163 5.98 -14.66 -2.42
C ASN A 163 4.97 -13.90 -3.30
N TYR A 164 4.95 -12.56 -3.30
CA TYR A 164 3.84 -11.82 -3.93
C TYR A 164 4.26 -10.61 -4.78
N GLY A 165 5.53 -10.35 -4.96
CA GLY A 165 6.03 -9.24 -5.76
C GLY A 165 6.90 -8.28 -4.98
N ARG A 166 7.61 -7.42 -5.71
CA ARG A 166 8.71 -6.61 -5.16
C ARG A 166 8.32 -5.39 -4.36
N GLY A 167 7.06 -5.12 -4.20
CA GLY A 167 6.59 -3.89 -3.60
C GLY A 167 5.86 -3.01 -4.60
N PHE A 168 6.09 -1.71 -4.57
CA PHE A 168 5.20 -0.74 -5.20
C PHE A 168 5.88 -0.12 -6.42
N ILE A 169 5.49 -0.58 -7.62
CA ILE A 169 5.86 0.08 -8.86
C ILE A 169 4.68 0.94 -9.29
N VAL A 170 4.81 2.26 -9.14
CA VAL A 170 3.82 3.21 -9.65
C VAL A 170 4.15 3.49 -11.11
N SER A 171 3.58 2.69 -12.02
CA SER A 171 3.78 2.84 -13.45
C SER A 171 2.98 4.02 -14.00
N ASP A 172 3.53 4.69 -14.98
CA ASP A 172 2.84 5.81 -15.62
C ASP A 172 1.95 5.34 -16.77
N TYR A 173 0.79 4.79 -16.44
CA TYR A 173 -0.21 4.31 -17.42
C TYR A 173 -0.71 5.42 -18.35
N ARG A 174 -0.62 6.69 -17.94
CA ARG A 174 -0.99 7.88 -18.73
C ARG A 174 -0.14 8.00 -20.00
N ARG A 175 1.08 7.44 -19.99
CA ARG A 175 1.98 7.43 -21.17
C ARG A 175 1.35 6.77 -22.38
N ILE A 176 0.56 5.70 -22.18
CA ILE A 176 -0.13 5.01 -23.29
C ILE A 176 -1.13 5.96 -23.96
N ALA A 177 -1.91 6.68 -23.15
CA ALA A 177 -2.91 7.61 -23.64
C ALA A 177 -2.28 8.82 -24.36
N LEU A 178 -1.18 9.37 -23.81
CA LEU A 178 -0.55 10.58 -24.35
C LEU A 178 0.31 10.31 -25.58
N TYR A 179 1.04 9.20 -25.62
CA TYR A 179 2.04 8.93 -26.66
C TYR A 179 1.66 7.82 -27.64
N GLY A 180 0.84 6.86 -27.22
CA GLY A 180 0.60 5.62 -27.95
C GLY A 180 1.77 4.62 -27.81
N VAL A 181 1.46 3.34 -27.96
CA VAL A 181 2.45 2.25 -27.71
C VAL A 181 3.59 2.26 -28.72
N ASP A 182 3.34 2.61 -29.99
CA ASP A 182 4.42 2.65 -31.00
C ASP A 182 5.49 3.70 -30.68
N PHE A 183 5.08 4.84 -30.13
CA PHE A 183 6.05 5.86 -29.68
C PHE A 183 6.87 5.34 -28.49
N LEU A 184 6.22 4.65 -27.53
CA LEU A 184 6.91 4.08 -26.37
C LEU A 184 7.91 2.99 -26.79
N ILE A 185 7.55 2.11 -27.73
CA ILE A 185 8.45 1.10 -28.29
C ILE A 185 9.65 1.78 -29.00
N ALA A 186 9.40 2.80 -29.81
CA ALA A 186 10.47 3.54 -30.50
C ALA A 186 11.46 4.17 -29.50
N LYS A 187 10.97 4.70 -28.38
CA LYS A 187 11.81 5.24 -27.31
C LYS A 187 12.65 4.14 -26.63
N LYS A 188 12.06 2.99 -26.31
CA LYS A 188 12.79 1.85 -25.74
C LYS A 188 13.86 1.30 -26.70
N LEU A 189 13.58 1.23 -28.00
CA LEU A 189 14.57 0.85 -29.03
C LEU A 189 15.71 1.87 -29.10
N HIS A 190 15.41 3.16 -29.02
CA HIS A 190 16.43 4.20 -28.97
C HIS A 190 17.30 4.08 -27.71
N ASP A 191 16.68 3.80 -26.55
CA ASP A 191 17.44 3.58 -25.30
C ASP A 191 18.32 2.33 -25.40
N LEU A 192 17.82 1.23 -25.98
CA LEU A 192 18.58 0.02 -26.25
C LEU A 192 19.79 0.28 -27.15
N ASP A 193 19.64 1.17 -28.13
CA ASP A 193 20.75 1.59 -29.00
C ASP A 193 21.83 2.39 -28.25
N ARG A 194 21.43 3.24 -27.32
CA ARG A 194 22.38 3.98 -26.46
C ARG A 194 23.17 3.10 -25.50
N LEU A 195 22.66 1.95 -25.13
CA LEU A 195 23.29 0.95 -24.27
C LEU A 195 24.32 0.05 -25.00
N LYS A 196 25.00 0.55 -26.04
CA LYS A 196 25.99 -0.19 -26.85
C LYS A 196 27.43 -0.05 -26.36
N LYS A 197 27.72 0.96 -25.53
CA LYS A 197 29.06 1.24 -25.04
C LYS A 197 29.30 0.55 -23.71
N ASP A 198 30.54 0.17 -23.45
CA ASP A 198 31.01 -0.37 -22.17
C ASP A 198 30.16 -1.55 -21.66
N ILE A 199 29.94 -2.54 -22.53
CA ILE A 199 29.16 -3.73 -22.24
C ILE A 199 29.74 -4.46 -21.00
N ASN A 200 29.04 -4.36 -19.89
CA ASN A 200 29.33 -5.04 -18.64
C ASN A 200 28.06 -5.72 -18.11
N TYR A 201 28.16 -6.44 -17.00
CA TYR A 201 27.02 -7.20 -16.43
C TYR A 201 25.75 -6.34 -16.24
N SER A 202 25.90 -5.13 -15.70
CA SER A 202 24.75 -4.23 -15.48
C SER A 202 24.11 -3.77 -16.79
N ILE A 203 24.93 -3.46 -17.81
CA ILE A 203 24.44 -3.05 -19.13
C ILE A 203 23.75 -4.24 -19.83
N ILE A 204 24.33 -5.45 -19.77
CA ILE A 204 23.70 -6.66 -20.34
C ILE A 204 22.34 -6.87 -19.70
N ARG A 205 22.25 -6.80 -18.37
CA ARG A 205 20.99 -6.96 -17.65
C ARG A 205 19.95 -5.91 -18.04
N THR A 206 20.32 -4.63 -18.11
CA THR A 206 19.43 -3.56 -18.52
C THR A 206 18.96 -3.77 -19.96
N ARG A 207 19.80 -4.22 -20.87
CA ARG A 207 19.41 -4.53 -22.25
C ARG A 207 18.39 -5.65 -22.33
N GLU A 208 18.59 -6.73 -21.56
CA GLU A 208 17.63 -7.84 -21.42
C GLU A 208 16.26 -7.34 -20.94
N GLU A 209 16.24 -6.50 -19.91
CA GLU A 209 15.03 -5.90 -19.36
C GLU A 209 14.31 -5.03 -20.38
N VAL A 210 15.02 -4.20 -21.14
CA VAL A 210 14.42 -3.37 -22.20
C VAL A 210 13.79 -4.22 -23.30
N VAL A 211 14.41 -5.34 -23.67
CA VAL A 211 13.81 -6.28 -24.64
C VAL A 211 12.52 -6.88 -24.08
N LYS A 212 12.49 -7.31 -22.81
CA LYS A 212 11.26 -7.80 -22.15
C LYS A 212 10.17 -6.71 -22.14
N GLN A 213 10.53 -5.46 -21.84
CA GLN A 213 9.61 -4.32 -21.86
C GLN A 213 9.00 -4.08 -23.25
N ILE A 214 9.80 -4.18 -24.31
CA ILE A 214 9.32 -4.05 -25.71
C ILE A 214 8.34 -5.18 -26.05
N ASN A 215 8.63 -6.41 -25.64
CA ASN A 215 7.73 -7.55 -25.84
C ASN A 215 6.39 -7.33 -25.11
N ALA A 216 6.42 -6.93 -23.83
CA ALA A 216 5.21 -6.63 -23.07
C ALA A 216 4.36 -5.50 -23.69
N LEU A 217 4.98 -4.48 -24.28
CA LEU A 217 4.27 -3.43 -25.02
C LEU A 217 3.61 -3.99 -26.30
N ASN A 218 4.22 -4.96 -26.98
CA ASN A 218 3.60 -5.63 -28.14
C ASN A 218 2.43 -6.52 -27.69
N ASP A 219 2.57 -7.26 -26.59
CA ASP A 219 1.47 -8.05 -26.02
C ASP A 219 0.29 -7.17 -25.59
N LEU A 220 0.57 -5.99 -25.04
CA LEU A 220 -0.44 -4.99 -24.72
C LEU A 220 -1.19 -4.50 -25.97
N LYS A 221 -0.48 -4.28 -27.09
CA LYS A 221 -1.11 -3.94 -28.40
C LYS A 221 -2.01 -5.07 -28.88
N SER A 222 -1.54 -6.31 -28.80
CA SER A 222 -2.30 -7.50 -29.18
C SER A 222 -3.58 -7.61 -28.35
N MET A 223 -3.49 -7.51 -27.02
CA MET A 223 -4.64 -7.53 -26.13
C MET A 223 -5.66 -6.45 -26.50
N ALA A 224 -5.24 -5.19 -26.65
CA ALA A 224 -6.13 -4.10 -26.99
C ALA A 224 -6.79 -4.28 -28.37
N SER A 225 -6.05 -4.79 -29.35
CA SER A 225 -6.54 -5.07 -30.70
C SER A 225 -7.68 -6.10 -30.70
N ARG A 226 -7.61 -7.13 -29.85
CA ARG A 226 -8.70 -8.09 -29.70
C ARG A 226 -10.00 -7.47 -29.17
N TYR A 227 -9.91 -6.44 -28.31
CA TYR A 227 -11.05 -5.63 -27.90
C TYR A 227 -11.51 -4.61 -28.98
N GLY A 228 -10.84 -4.58 -30.16
CA GLY A 228 -11.16 -3.67 -31.26
C GLY A 228 -10.55 -2.27 -31.13
N TYR A 229 -9.54 -2.08 -30.29
CA TYR A 229 -8.90 -0.78 -30.08
C TYR A 229 -7.49 -0.74 -30.65
N ASN A 230 -7.13 0.39 -31.29
CA ASN A 230 -5.79 0.66 -31.77
C ASN A 230 -5.06 1.63 -30.84
N ILE A 231 -4.30 1.09 -29.89
CA ILE A 231 -3.49 1.86 -28.92
C ILE A 231 -2.09 2.21 -29.43
N SER A 232 -1.77 1.92 -30.69
CA SER A 232 -0.49 2.28 -31.32
C SER A 232 -0.26 3.79 -31.36
N ARG A 233 -1.33 4.56 -31.36
CA ARG A 233 -1.39 6.03 -31.45
C ARG A 233 -1.86 6.67 -30.15
N PRO A 234 -1.63 7.97 -29.95
CA PRO A 234 -2.24 8.74 -28.87
C PRO A 234 -3.77 8.67 -28.87
N ALA A 235 -4.36 8.85 -27.69
CA ALA A 235 -5.80 8.93 -27.52
C ALA A 235 -6.38 10.20 -28.16
N LYS A 236 -7.53 10.08 -28.81
CA LYS A 236 -8.21 11.20 -29.51
C LYS A 236 -9.19 11.95 -28.61
N ASN A 237 -9.77 11.27 -27.64
CA ASN A 237 -10.82 11.79 -26.77
C ASN A 237 -10.71 11.19 -25.36
N ALA A 238 -11.54 11.66 -24.43
CA ALA A 238 -11.54 11.26 -23.04
C ALA A 238 -11.79 9.75 -22.84
N ARG A 239 -12.73 9.18 -23.61
CA ARG A 239 -13.01 7.73 -23.55
C ARG A 239 -11.80 6.90 -23.96
N GLU A 240 -11.13 7.25 -25.06
CA GLU A 240 -9.91 6.57 -25.46
C GLU A 240 -8.80 6.78 -24.43
N ALA A 241 -8.62 7.99 -23.91
CA ALA A 241 -7.57 8.26 -22.92
C ALA A 241 -7.71 7.38 -21.68
N LEU A 242 -8.92 7.28 -21.13
CA LEU A 242 -9.19 6.44 -19.97
C LEU A 242 -9.10 4.94 -20.30
N GLN A 243 -9.56 4.52 -21.49
CA GLN A 243 -9.46 3.12 -21.95
C GLN A 243 -8.00 2.70 -22.19
N TRP A 244 -7.14 3.56 -22.76
CA TRP A 244 -5.70 3.27 -22.95
C TRP A 244 -4.97 3.11 -21.60
N LEU A 245 -5.26 4.02 -20.66
CA LEU A 245 -4.76 3.96 -19.30
C LEU A 245 -5.20 2.64 -18.64
N TYR A 246 -6.49 2.29 -18.75
CA TYR A 246 -7.02 1.06 -18.17
C TYR A 246 -6.40 -0.20 -18.79
N PHE A 247 -6.14 -0.25 -20.08
CA PHE A 247 -5.45 -1.39 -20.70
C PHE A 247 -4.04 -1.58 -20.15
N GLY A 248 -3.31 -0.50 -19.91
CA GLY A 248 -2.00 -0.57 -19.25
C GLY A 248 -2.09 -1.12 -17.82
N PHE A 249 -3.05 -0.65 -17.05
CA PHE A 249 -3.33 -1.15 -15.70
C PHE A 249 -3.77 -2.62 -15.75
N LEU A 250 -4.66 -3.00 -16.66
CA LEU A 250 -5.12 -4.38 -16.83
C LEU A 250 -3.98 -5.33 -17.19
N ALA A 251 -3.05 -4.90 -18.05
CA ALA A 251 -1.86 -5.68 -18.36
C ALA A 251 -0.96 -5.87 -17.14
N ALA A 252 -0.80 -4.83 -16.32
CA ALA A 252 -0.07 -4.93 -15.06
C ALA A 252 -0.75 -5.90 -14.07
N VAL A 253 -2.08 -5.87 -13.96
CA VAL A 253 -2.84 -6.84 -13.16
C VAL A 253 -2.54 -8.28 -13.61
N LYS A 254 -2.48 -8.54 -14.91
CA LYS A 254 -2.22 -9.88 -15.46
C LYS A 254 -0.78 -10.36 -15.25
N GLU A 255 0.18 -9.48 -15.10
CA GLU A 255 1.58 -9.82 -14.77
C GLU A 255 1.85 -9.90 -13.25
N ASN A 256 0.97 -9.35 -12.43
CA ASN A 256 1.18 -9.23 -10.98
C ASN A 256 0.56 -10.41 -10.21
N ASN A 257 0.90 -10.53 -8.94
CA ASN A 257 0.29 -11.50 -8.02
C ASN A 257 -0.42 -10.82 -6.83
N GLY A 258 -0.66 -9.53 -6.92
CA GLY A 258 -1.65 -8.82 -6.13
C GLY A 258 -1.23 -8.30 -4.76
N ALA A 259 0.02 -7.94 -4.54
CA ALA A 259 0.39 -7.25 -3.31
C ALA A 259 -0.26 -5.86 -3.27
N SER A 260 0.16 -4.96 -4.14
CA SER A 260 -0.47 -3.64 -4.33
C SER A 260 -0.24 -3.18 -5.77
N ILE A 261 -1.28 -2.62 -6.39
CA ILE A 261 -1.21 -2.08 -7.75
C ILE A 261 -1.81 -0.68 -7.77
N PRO A 262 -1.01 0.37 -7.56
CA PRO A 262 -1.49 1.74 -7.64
C PRO A 262 -1.78 2.13 -9.10
N THR A 263 -2.83 2.93 -9.30
CA THR A 263 -3.18 3.49 -10.61
C THR A 263 -2.42 4.80 -10.89
N GLY A 264 -1.92 5.46 -9.86
CA GLY A 264 -1.24 6.75 -9.90
C GLY A 264 -2.18 7.92 -9.59
N ASN A 265 -1.82 9.11 -10.04
CA ASN A 265 -2.64 10.33 -9.94
C ASN A 265 -3.18 10.66 -11.33
N ASN A 266 -4.39 10.19 -11.62
CA ASN A 266 -4.97 10.26 -12.97
C ASN A 266 -5.93 11.44 -13.14
N SER A 267 -6.48 11.97 -12.06
CA SER A 267 -7.53 13.01 -12.15
C SER A 267 -7.12 14.26 -12.94
N PRO A 268 -5.94 14.89 -12.75
CA PRO A 268 -5.59 16.08 -13.52
C PRO A 268 -5.30 15.79 -15.00
N PHE A 269 -4.80 14.58 -15.30
CA PHE A 269 -4.52 14.16 -16.67
C PHE A 269 -5.81 13.90 -17.47
N ILE A 270 -6.71 13.10 -16.92
CA ILE A 270 -7.98 12.74 -17.59
C ILE A 270 -8.91 13.94 -17.72
N ASP A 271 -8.90 14.85 -16.74
CA ASP A 271 -9.69 16.08 -16.79
C ASP A 271 -9.40 16.93 -18.04
N ILE A 272 -8.15 17.00 -18.47
CA ILE A 272 -7.75 17.74 -19.68
C ILE A 272 -8.53 17.23 -20.91
N TYR A 273 -8.69 15.92 -21.03
CA TYR A 273 -9.46 15.32 -22.14
C TYR A 273 -10.96 15.49 -21.94
N ILE A 274 -11.46 15.31 -20.72
CA ILE A 274 -12.89 15.42 -20.41
C ILE A 274 -13.39 16.85 -20.64
N GLU A 275 -12.73 17.85 -20.05
CA GLU A 275 -13.17 19.24 -20.19
C GLU A 275 -13.09 19.71 -21.64
N ARG A 276 -12.03 19.33 -22.37
CA ARG A 276 -11.95 19.59 -23.82
C ARG A 276 -13.13 18.97 -24.58
N ASP A 277 -13.49 17.74 -24.27
CA ASP A 277 -14.56 17.03 -24.99
C ASP A 277 -15.95 17.58 -24.60
N ILE A 278 -16.12 18.09 -23.37
CA ILE A 278 -17.31 18.85 -22.95
C ILE A 278 -17.39 20.19 -23.71
N GLU A 279 -16.31 20.94 -23.75
CA GLU A 279 -16.23 22.21 -24.47
C GLU A 279 -16.54 22.05 -25.97
N ASN A 280 -16.18 20.91 -26.57
CA ASN A 280 -16.47 20.59 -27.96
C ASN A 280 -17.86 19.91 -28.19
N GLY A 281 -18.69 19.73 -27.14
CA GLY A 281 -20.00 19.09 -27.24
C GLY A 281 -19.95 17.58 -27.51
N ILE A 282 -18.79 16.93 -27.30
CA ILE A 282 -18.61 15.47 -27.49
C ILE A 282 -19.09 14.72 -26.23
N LEU A 283 -18.90 15.31 -25.05
CA LEU A 283 -19.34 14.77 -23.76
C LEU A 283 -20.32 15.73 -23.07
N THR A 284 -21.16 15.18 -22.22
CA THR A 284 -21.90 15.91 -21.17
C THR A 284 -21.30 15.58 -19.80
N GLU A 285 -21.66 16.34 -18.74
CA GLU A 285 -21.23 16.02 -17.36
C GLU A 285 -21.70 14.61 -16.94
N GLU A 286 -22.87 14.16 -17.39
CA GLU A 286 -23.37 12.79 -17.13
C GLU A 286 -22.48 11.72 -17.79
N LEU A 287 -22.09 11.91 -19.05
CA LEU A 287 -21.20 10.98 -19.77
C LEU A 287 -19.77 11.02 -19.22
N ALA A 288 -19.32 12.17 -18.71
CA ALA A 288 -18.03 12.29 -18.04
C ALA A 288 -18.02 11.48 -16.73
N GLN A 289 -19.08 11.59 -15.92
CA GLN A 289 -19.25 10.78 -14.71
C GLN A 289 -19.34 9.28 -15.05
N GLU A 290 -20.07 8.91 -16.11
CA GLU A 290 -20.19 7.52 -16.58
C GLU A 290 -18.81 6.89 -16.89
N LEU A 291 -17.89 7.64 -17.51
CA LEU A 291 -16.55 7.14 -17.79
C LEU A 291 -15.78 6.81 -16.50
N ILE A 292 -15.83 7.71 -15.50
CA ILE A 292 -15.15 7.53 -14.22
C ILE A 292 -15.78 6.40 -13.42
N ASP A 293 -17.11 6.36 -13.31
CA ASP A 293 -17.80 5.29 -12.58
C ASP A 293 -17.47 3.91 -13.16
N GLN A 294 -17.47 3.76 -14.48
CA GLN A 294 -17.15 2.48 -15.11
C GLN A 294 -15.67 2.13 -15.01
N PHE A 295 -14.77 3.10 -14.98
CA PHE A 295 -13.37 2.84 -14.66
C PHE A 295 -13.24 2.30 -13.21
N VAL A 296 -13.89 2.93 -12.23
CA VAL A 296 -13.89 2.46 -10.84
C VAL A 296 -14.50 1.07 -10.71
N ILE A 297 -15.60 0.77 -11.42
CA ILE A 297 -16.16 -0.60 -11.50
C ILE A 297 -15.08 -1.59 -11.94
N LYS A 298 -14.29 -1.26 -12.98
CA LYS A 298 -13.23 -2.16 -13.46
C LYS A 298 -12.16 -2.41 -12.39
N LEU A 299 -11.80 -1.42 -11.60
CA LEU A 299 -10.87 -1.61 -10.49
C LEU A 299 -11.45 -2.54 -9.42
N ARG A 300 -12.75 -2.40 -9.11
CA ARG A 300 -13.48 -3.25 -8.14
C ARG A 300 -13.62 -4.71 -8.58
N MET A 301 -13.44 -5.00 -9.86
CA MET A 301 -13.53 -6.37 -10.40
C MET A 301 -12.21 -7.14 -10.36
N VAL A 302 -11.12 -6.55 -9.93
CA VAL A 302 -9.81 -7.21 -9.84
C VAL A 302 -9.77 -8.17 -8.66
N ARG A 303 -9.30 -9.40 -8.93
CA ARG A 303 -9.10 -10.44 -7.92
C ARG A 303 -7.80 -11.18 -8.17
N PHE A 304 -7.21 -11.71 -7.08
CA PHE A 304 -6.01 -12.54 -7.13
C PHE A 304 -6.20 -13.81 -6.30
N ILE A 305 -5.51 -14.87 -6.66
CA ILE A 305 -5.38 -16.04 -5.79
C ILE A 305 -4.50 -15.65 -4.61
N ARG A 306 -5.01 -15.83 -3.39
CA ARG A 306 -4.32 -15.49 -2.16
C ARG A 306 -4.29 -16.68 -1.21
N THR A 307 -3.13 -16.96 -0.65
CA THR A 307 -2.97 -17.96 0.39
C THR A 307 -3.50 -17.46 1.74
N PRO A 308 -3.90 -18.34 2.67
CA PRO A 308 -4.25 -17.93 4.03
C PRO A 308 -3.13 -17.11 4.69
N MET A 309 -1.88 -17.52 4.55
CA MET A 309 -0.71 -16.80 5.05
C MET A 309 -0.66 -15.35 4.54
N PHE A 310 -0.90 -15.13 3.24
CA PHE A 310 -0.95 -13.78 2.70
C PHE A 310 -2.05 -12.92 3.36
N ASN A 311 -3.24 -13.50 3.56
CA ASN A 311 -4.35 -12.77 4.17
C ASN A 311 -4.06 -12.37 5.62
N ASP A 312 -3.30 -13.19 6.35
CA ASP A 312 -2.87 -12.90 7.72
C ASP A 312 -1.85 -11.73 7.75
N TYR A 313 -0.95 -11.68 6.78
CA TYR A 313 0.07 -10.61 6.67
C TYR A 313 -0.47 -9.30 6.09
N PHE A 314 -1.44 -9.37 5.16
CA PHE A 314 -1.93 -8.20 4.41
C PHE A 314 -3.43 -7.92 4.63
N MET A 315 -3.86 -7.74 5.84
CA MET A 315 -5.21 -7.23 6.13
C MET A 315 -6.33 -7.89 5.31
N GLY A 316 -6.31 -9.23 5.24
CA GLY A 316 -7.38 -10.02 4.65
C GLY A 316 -7.36 -10.12 3.12
N LYS A 317 -8.52 -10.40 2.55
CA LYS A 317 -8.69 -10.82 1.16
C LYS A 317 -8.71 -9.70 0.11
N THR A 318 -8.75 -8.44 0.53
CA THR A 318 -8.98 -7.30 -0.39
C THR A 318 -7.71 -6.97 -1.18
N PRO A 319 -7.76 -6.84 -2.52
CA PRO A 319 -6.67 -6.26 -3.29
C PRO A 319 -6.43 -4.80 -2.91
N ILE A 320 -5.17 -4.38 -2.81
CA ILE A 320 -4.82 -2.98 -2.58
C ILE A 320 -4.63 -2.31 -3.94
N ILE A 321 -5.63 -1.54 -4.36
CA ILE A 321 -5.61 -0.74 -5.59
C ILE A 321 -5.83 0.71 -5.18
N THR A 322 -4.83 1.56 -5.38
CA THR A 322 -4.87 2.94 -4.90
C THR A 322 -4.96 3.92 -6.06
N GLU A 323 -5.93 4.82 -6.00
CA GLU A 323 -6.01 6.03 -6.84
C GLU A 323 -5.64 7.24 -5.99
N THR A 324 -4.63 7.98 -6.41
CA THR A 324 -4.17 9.20 -5.75
C THR A 324 -4.91 10.41 -6.30
N ILE A 325 -5.36 11.30 -5.44
CA ILE A 325 -6.11 12.51 -5.83
C ILE A 325 -5.48 13.75 -5.19
N GLY A 326 -5.43 14.84 -5.93
CA GLY A 326 -4.95 16.12 -5.44
C GLY A 326 -3.47 16.35 -5.73
N GLY A 327 -2.84 17.06 -4.83
CA GLY A 327 -1.46 17.49 -4.95
C GLY A 327 -1.30 18.96 -5.35
N VAL A 328 -0.09 19.47 -5.14
CA VAL A 328 0.28 20.88 -5.35
C VAL A 328 1.57 20.96 -6.16
N TYR A 329 1.59 21.85 -7.14
CA TYR A 329 2.78 22.18 -7.90
C TYR A 329 2.98 23.70 -7.91
N ASN A 330 4.14 24.17 -7.43
CA ASN A 330 4.44 25.62 -7.31
C ASN A 330 3.32 26.42 -6.63
N ASN A 331 2.80 25.93 -5.51
CA ASN A 331 1.70 26.53 -4.73
C ASN A 331 0.36 26.63 -5.48
N GLN A 332 0.20 25.91 -6.58
CA GLN A 332 -1.07 25.76 -7.29
C GLN A 332 -1.60 24.35 -7.09
N SER A 333 -2.88 24.24 -6.76
CA SER A 333 -3.54 22.96 -6.57
C SER A 333 -3.76 22.24 -7.90
N LEU A 334 -3.54 20.93 -7.93
CA LEU A 334 -3.87 20.07 -9.06
C LEU A 334 -5.32 19.54 -9.01
N ILE A 335 -6.16 20.12 -8.14
CA ILE A 335 -7.58 19.76 -8.06
C ILE A 335 -8.32 20.23 -9.32
N THR A 336 -8.96 19.28 -9.97
CA THR A 336 -9.80 19.47 -11.15
C THR A 336 -11.21 18.93 -10.90
N LYS A 337 -12.16 19.16 -11.80
CA LYS A 337 -13.50 18.56 -11.68
C LYS A 337 -13.46 17.04 -11.62
N THR A 338 -12.49 16.41 -12.30
CA THR A 338 -12.37 14.95 -12.32
C THR A 338 -11.91 14.39 -10.96
N ALA A 339 -11.22 15.18 -10.12
CA ALA A 339 -10.99 14.80 -8.73
C ALA A 339 -12.31 14.59 -7.97
N TYR A 340 -13.26 15.50 -8.12
CA TYR A 340 -14.60 15.34 -7.55
C TYR A 340 -15.36 14.17 -8.16
N ARG A 341 -15.27 13.94 -9.50
CA ARG A 341 -15.94 12.82 -10.18
C ARG A 341 -15.45 11.47 -9.66
N PHE A 342 -14.15 11.32 -9.37
CA PHE A 342 -13.61 10.12 -8.73
C PHE A 342 -14.20 9.89 -7.35
N LEU A 343 -14.25 10.91 -6.51
CA LEU A 343 -14.82 10.78 -5.16
C LEU A 343 -16.34 10.57 -5.22
N ASN A 344 -17.04 11.14 -6.20
CA ASN A 344 -18.47 10.92 -6.40
C ASN A 344 -18.82 9.47 -6.77
N SER A 345 -17.86 8.71 -7.31
CA SER A 345 -18.06 7.28 -7.55
C SER A 345 -18.28 6.46 -6.27
N ILE A 346 -17.87 6.97 -5.11
CA ILE A 346 -18.15 6.37 -3.80
C ILE A 346 -19.65 6.37 -3.53
N GLU A 347 -20.31 7.51 -3.81
CA GLU A 347 -21.76 7.66 -3.66
C GLU A 347 -22.55 6.90 -4.75
N ASN A 348 -22.06 6.96 -6.00
CA ASN A 348 -22.74 6.34 -7.13
C ASN A 348 -22.67 4.81 -7.09
N LEU A 349 -21.58 4.21 -6.61
CA LEU A 349 -21.32 2.76 -6.70
C LEU A 349 -21.33 2.08 -5.31
N ASP A 350 -21.95 2.68 -4.34
CA ASP A 350 -21.87 2.30 -2.93
C ASP A 350 -20.43 2.27 -2.38
N VAL A 351 -20.33 2.27 -1.07
CA VAL A 351 -19.06 2.30 -0.37
C VAL A 351 -18.30 0.99 -0.57
N ASP A 352 -17.04 1.09 -0.95
CA ASP A 352 -16.12 -0.05 -1.06
C ASP A 352 -14.70 0.36 -0.66
N SER A 353 -13.87 -0.62 -0.35
CA SER A 353 -12.44 -0.44 -0.09
C SER A 353 -11.61 -0.27 -1.37
N ILE A 354 -12.19 -0.49 -2.54
CA ILE A 354 -11.52 -0.39 -3.84
C ILE A 354 -12.23 0.67 -4.71
N PRO A 355 -11.45 1.58 -5.28
CA PRO A 355 -10.05 1.86 -4.97
C PRO A 355 -9.87 2.49 -3.60
N ASN A 356 -8.70 2.27 -2.98
CA ASN A 356 -8.25 3.05 -1.86
C ASN A 356 -7.94 4.47 -2.36
N PHE A 357 -8.70 5.47 -1.90
CA PHE A 357 -8.51 6.85 -2.31
C PHE A 357 -7.52 7.55 -1.38
N SER A 358 -6.36 7.96 -1.93
CA SER A 358 -5.33 8.73 -1.24
C SER A 358 -5.41 10.19 -1.61
N ILE A 359 -5.72 11.06 -0.65
CA ILE A 359 -5.81 12.50 -0.85
C ILE A 359 -4.47 13.13 -0.49
N LEU A 360 -3.82 13.75 -1.46
CA LEU A 360 -2.64 14.58 -1.22
C LEU A 360 -3.09 15.92 -0.64
N TRP A 361 -2.98 16.04 0.69
CA TRP A 361 -3.47 17.20 1.45
C TRP A 361 -2.42 18.29 1.55
N SER A 362 -2.87 19.52 1.39
CA SER A 362 -2.05 20.73 1.55
C SER A 362 -2.96 21.93 1.86
N ASN A 363 -2.38 22.96 2.46
CA ASN A 363 -3.07 24.23 2.68
C ASN A 363 -3.44 24.96 1.38
N TYR A 364 -2.80 24.62 0.28
CA TYR A 364 -3.11 25.18 -1.04
C TYR A 364 -4.31 24.53 -1.73
N LEU A 365 -4.92 23.50 -1.14
CA LEU A 365 -6.13 22.88 -1.71
C LEU A 365 -7.33 23.84 -1.58
N PRO A 366 -8.24 23.86 -2.59
CA PRO A 366 -9.46 24.67 -2.52
C PRO A 366 -10.36 24.29 -1.33
N ASP A 367 -10.92 25.27 -0.61
CA ASP A 367 -11.79 25.05 0.55
C ASP A 367 -12.98 24.16 0.21
N ASN A 368 -13.61 24.37 -0.95
CA ASN A 368 -14.72 23.54 -1.40
C ASN A 368 -14.33 22.06 -1.55
N PHE A 369 -13.09 21.78 -1.95
CA PHE A 369 -12.58 20.40 -2.04
C PHE A 369 -12.33 19.80 -0.66
N LYS A 370 -11.71 20.56 0.26
CA LYS A 370 -11.52 20.15 1.66
C LYS A 370 -12.86 19.82 2.33
N ILE A 371 -13.88 20.68 2.14
CA ILE A 371 -15.24 20.46 2.62
C ILE A 371 -15.84 19.18 2.03
N TYR A 372 -15.65 18.94 0.74
CA TYR A 372 -16.19 17.76 0.06
C TYR A 372 -15.56 16.46 0.59
N CYS A 373 -14.23 16.40 0.71
CA CYS A 373 -13.53 15.27 1.32
C CYS A 373 -13.99 15.00 2.76
N SER A 374 -14.14 16.07 3.57
CA SER A 374 -14.57 15.94 4.96
C SER A 374 -16.00 15.43 5.10
N LYS A 375 -16.89 15.79 4.18
CA LYS A 375 -18.25 15.22 4.12
C LYS A 375 -18.24 13.72 3.83
N ILE A 376 -17.43 13.30 2.85
CA ILE A 376 -17.28 11.86 2.53
C ILE A 376 -16.70 11.11 3.74
N MET A 377 -15.73 11.69 4.46
CA MET A 377 -15.16 11.06 5.65
C MET A 377 -16.15 10.89 6.78
N LEU A 378 -17.04 11.86 7.00
CA LEU A 378 -18.10 11.76 8.01
C LEU A 378 -19.09 10.61 7.74
N GLU A 379 -19.24 10.24 6.48
CA GLU A 379 -20.24 9.26 6.06
C GLU A 379 -19.62 7.87 5.85
N HIS A 380 -18.32 7.77 5.48
CA HIS A 380 -17.84 6.54 4.86
C HIS A 380 -16.44 6.04 5.29
N ASN A 381 -15.65 6.67 6.06
CA ASN A 381 -14.31 6.21 6.50
C ASN A 381 -13.40 5.60 5.39
N VAL A 382 -13.45 6.14 4.16
CA VAL A 382 -12.79 5.52 2.98
C VAL A 382 -11.57 6.28 2.48
N LEU A 383 -11.36 7.52 2.91
CA LEU A 383 -10.25 8.35 2.47
C LEU A 383 -9.05 8.24 3.41
N GLU A 384 -7.85 8.24 2.84
CA GLU A 384 -6.63 8.52 3.57
C GLU A 384 -6.06 9.88 3.17
N PHE A 385 -5.27 10.47 4.04
CA PHE A 385 -4.69 11.79 3.82
C PHE A 385 -3.18 11.74 3.98
N LEU A 386 -2.47 12.24 2.96
CA LEU A 386 -1.00 12.34 2.96
C LEU A 386 -0.58 13.79 2.80
N ASN A 387 0.44 14.17 3.51
CA ASN A 387 1.03 15.50 3.43
C ASN A 387 1.78 15.72 2.11
N ASP A 388 1.20 16.52 1.21
CA ASP A 388 1.85 16.85 -0.07
C ASP A 388 2.96 17.90 0.03
N ASP A 389 3.00 18.66 1.13
CA ASP A 389 4.04 19.66 1.36
C ASP A 389 5.38 19.02 1.77
N LEU A 390 5.34 17.80 2.28
CA LEU A 390 6.51 16.97 2.53
C LEU A 390 6.82 16.07 1.33
N THR A 391 8.12 15.78 1.13
CA THR A 391 8.56 14.84 0.09
C THR A 391 8.42 13.39 0.60
N VAL A 392 7.21 13.00 0.99
CA VAL A 392 6.93 11.67 1.53
C VAL A 392 6.19 10.84 0.49
N SER A 393 6.63 9.61 0.29
CA SER A 393 5.87 8.59 -0.43
C SER A 393 5.38 7.56 0.57
N SER A 394 4.14 7.08 0.44
CA SER A 394 3.71 5.90 1.18
C SER A 394 3.90 4.66 0.32
N ALA A 395 4.87 3.83 0.65
CA ALA A 395 5.05 2.56 -0.02
C ALA A 395 3.95 1.55 0.33
N VAL A 396 3.22 1.76 1.43
CA VAL A 396 2.12 0.87 1.85
C VAL A 396 0.99 0.86 0.85
N THR A 397 0.61 2.03 0.37
CA THR A 397 -0.54 2.21 -0.52
C THR A 397 -0.13 2.40 -1.98
N GLY A 398 1.17 2.45 -2.26
CA GLY A 398 1.67 2.85 -3.58
C GLY A 398 1.36 4.31 -3.89
N THR A 399 1.01 5.09 -2.87
CA THR A 399 0.76 6.51 -3.03
C THR A 399 2.09 7.20 -3.16
N SER A 400 2.26 7.86 -4.27
CA SER A 400 3.40 8.70 -4.49
C SER A 400 2.94 10.15 -4.48
N GLY A 401 3.18 10.86 -3.38
CA GLY A 401 3.01 12.30 -3.33
C GLY A 401 3.76 12.99 -4.47
N LYS A 402 4.70 13.88 -4.18
CA LYS A 402 5.61 14.46 -5.20
C LYS A 402 6.55 13.45 -5.84
N SER A 403 6.31 12.15 -5.69
CA SER A 403 7.14 11.14 -6.30
C SER A 403 6.95 11.14 -7.81
N LYS A 404 8.02 10.89 -8.48
CA LYS A 404 8.14 10.93 -9.93
C LYS A 404 7.53 9.67 -10.52
N ILE A 405 6.20 9.65 -10.72
CA ILE A 405 5.49 8.56 -11.39
C ILE A 405 6.21 8.21 -12.70
N GLY A 406 6.54 6.95 -12.90
CA GLY A 406 7.29 6.48 -14.05
C GLY A 406 8.80 6.77 -14.03
N LYS A 407 9.33 7.39 -12.98
CA LYS A 407 10.77 7.76 -12.86
C LYS A 407 11.47 7.14 -11.66
N GLN A 408 10.71 6.63 -10.69
CA GLN A 408 11.23 5.91 -9.53
C GLN A 408 10.44 4.63 -9.27
N ILE A 409 11.05 3.72 -8.55
CA ILE A 409 10.43 2.49 -8.04
C ILE A 409 10.82 2.31 -6.59
N ASP A 410 9.85 1.87 -5.79
CA ASP A 410 10.03 1.58 -4.37
C ASP A 410 9.84 0.08 -4.14
N TYR A 411 10.88 -0.58 -3.66
CA TYR A 411 10.87 -1.99 -3.28
C TYR A 411 10.61 -2.14 -1.79
N TYR A 412 9.85 -3.14 -1.41
CA TYR A 412 9.58 -3.42 -0.02
C TYR A 412 10.70 -4.27 0.60
N GLY A 413 11.34 -3.77 1.66
CA GLY A 413 12.45 -4.42 2.35
C GLY A 413 12.04 -5.26 3.57
N GLY A 414 10.73 -5.32 3.86
CA GLY A 414 10.21 -6.04 5.03
C GLY A 414 10.12 -5.19 6.31
N ASN A 415 9.43 -5.74 7.31
CA ASN A 415 9.24 -5.15 8.62
C ASN A 415 10.08 -5.85 9.69
N CYS A 416 10.44 -5.11 10.75
CA CYS A 416 11.21 -5.60 11.87
C CYS A 416 10.38 -5.51 13.17
N ASN A 417 10.39 -6.57 14.00
CA ASN A 417 9.68 -6.64 15.26
C ASN A 417 10.52 -6.04 16.40
N LEU A 418 10.23 -4.79 16.76
CA LEU A 418 10.97 -4.08 17.83
C LEU A 418 10.68 -4.60 19.24
N ALA A 419 9.52 -5.22 19.47
CA ALA A 419 9.23 -5.82 20.76
C ALA A 419 10.12 -7.05 21.02
N LYS A 420 10.39 -7.88 20.00
CA LYS A 420 11.39 -8.95 20.11
C LYS A 420 12.81 -8.41 20.28
N ALA A 421 13.15 -7.29 19.64
CA ALA A 421 14.44 -6.65 19.87
C ALA A 421 14.68 -6.33 21.35
N LEU A 422 13.65 -5.83 22.03
CA LEU A 422 13.72 -5.59 23.48
C LEU A 422 13.88 -6.89 24.27
N LEU A 423 13.05 -7.90 23.98
CA LEU A 423 13.06 -9.16 24.72
C LEU A 423 14.40 -9.92 24.56
N TYR A 424 14.98 -9.90 23.37
CA TYR A 424 16.34 -10.42 23.14
C TYR A 424 17.40 -9.63 23.91
N SER A 425 17.22 -8.31 24.06
CA SER A 425 18.12 -7.46 24.85
C SER A 425 18.05 -7.78 26.35
N ILE A 426 16.92 -8.28 26.83
CA ILE A 426 16.70 -8.70 28.23
C ILE A 426 17.18 -10.14 28.45
N ASN A 427 16.99 -11.04 27.49
CA ASN A 427 17.24 -12.47 27.60
C ASN A 427 18.63 -12.88 27.06
N GLY A 428 19.58 -11.95 26.89
CA GLY A 428 20.92 -12.31 26.45
C GLY A 428 20.98 -12.85 25.01
N GLY A 429 20.09 -12.40 24.14
CA GLY A 429 20.01 -12.83 22.76
C GLY A 429 19.24 -14.13 22.51
N LEU A 430 18.57 -14.67 23.55
CA LEU A 430 17.70 -15.84 23.43
C LEU A 430 16.27 -15.42 23.06
N ASP A 431 15.59 -16.24 22.25
CA ASP A 431 14.16 -16.08 21.98
C ASP A 431 13.33 -16.39 23.23
N GLU A 432 12.46 -15.49 23.58
CA GLU A 432 11.71 -15.52 24.84
C GLU A 432 10.62 -16.62 24.90
N LEU A 433 10.21 -17.15 23.75
CA LEU A 433 9.18 -18.19 23.67
C LEU A 433 9.79 -19.60 23.52
N THR A 434 10.89 -19.72 22.81
CA THR A 434 11.51 -21.02 22.48
C THR A 434 12.78 -21.32 23.26
N GLY A 435 13.45 -20.29 23.81
CA GLY A 435 14.76 -20.41 24.45
C GLY A 435 15.91 -20.58 23.47
N GLU A 436 15.64 -20.56 22.17
CA GLU A 436 16.67 -20.74 21.14
C GLU A 436 17.63 -19.55 21.09
N PRO A 437 18.95 -19.77 20.93
CA PRO A 437 19.89 -18.67 20.74
C PRO A 437 19.71 -18.04 19.35
N VAL A 438 19.51 -16.73 19.33
CA VAL A 438 19.22 -15.95 18.13
C VAL A 438 20.32 -14.94 17.82
N ILE A 439 20.81 -14.22 18.84
CA ILE A 439 21.81 -13.16 18.68
C ILE A 439 22.93 -13.36 19.68
N GLU A 440 24.14 -13.50 19.15
CA GLU A 440 25.35 -13.63 19.98
C GLU A 440 25.86 -12.26 20.47
N GLY A 441 26.63 -12.27 21.56
CA GLY A 441 27.29 -11.09 22.12
C GLY A 441 26.40 -10.16 22.91
N VAL A 442 25.17 -10.56 23.21
CA VAL A 442 24.25 -9.86 24.11
C VAL A 442 24.50 -10.32 25.55
N GLU A 443 24.75 -9.38 26.45
CA GLU A 443 25.00 -9.69 27.86
C GLU A 443 23.71 -10.10 28.58
N PRO A 444 23.61 -11.29 29.18
CA PRO A 444 22.40 -11.70 29.91
C PRO A 444 22.13 -10.79 31.12
N ILE A 445 20.87 -10.39 31.30
CA ILE A 445 20.46 -9.59 32.43
C ILE A 445 19.79 -10.56 33.45
N SER A 446 20.53 -11.00 34.43
CA SER A 446 20.07 -11.97 35.45
C SER A 446 19.41 -11.33 36.66
N THR A 447 19.47 -10.00 36.80
CA THR A 447 18.86 -9.27 37.93
C THR A 447 17.34 -9.31 37.87
N SER A 448 16.69 -9.34 39.01
CA SER A 448 15.21 -9.24 39.09
C SER A 448 14.71 -7.88 38.69
N ASN A 449 15.50 -6.82 38.88
CA ASN A 449 15.20 -5.46 38.42
C ASN A 449 15.94 -5.14 37.12
N LEU A 450 15.23 -4.55 36.19
CA LEU A 450 15.80 -4.12 34.90
C LEU A 450 16.52 -2.77 35.02
N GLU A 451 17.73 -2.68 34.45
CA GLU A 451 18.51 -1.45 34.40
C GLU A 451 18.50 -0.87 32.94
N TYR A 452 17.97 0.33 32.82
CA TYR A 452 17.85 1.00 31.52
C TYR A 452 19.17 1.05 30.70
N SER A 453 20.29 1.39 31.37
CA SER A 453 21.58 1.53 30.69
C SER A 453 22.10 0.22 30.08
N LYS A 454 21.91 -0.90 30.77
CA LYS A 454 22.30 -2.24 30.29
C LYS A 454 21.45 -2.66 29.10
N ILE A 455 20.13 -2.44 29.19
CA ILE A 455 19.17 -2.78 28.13
C ILE A 455 19.44 -1.92 26.90
N ALA A 456 19.66 -0.62 27.04
CA ALA A 456 19.97 0.28 25.93
C ALA A 456 21.26 -0.11 25.19
N LYS A 457 22.29 -0.57 25.92
CA LYS A 457 23.52 -1.11 25.33
C LYS A 457 23.23 -2.38 24.53
N ASN A 458 22.54 -3.35 25.13
CA ASN A 458 22.17 -4.60 24.48
C ASN A 458 21.29 -4.38 23.26
N LEU A 459 20.30 -3.49 23.37
CA LEU A 459 19.38 -3.15 22.27
C LEU A 459 20.14 -2.63 21.03
N THR A 460 21.21 -1.89 21.22
CA THR A 460 22.03 -1.42 20.10
C THR A 460 22.72 -2.60 19.38
N ILE A 461 23.17 -3.62 20.11
CA ILE A 461 23.77 -4.84 19.52
C ILE A 461 22.70 -5.63 18.76
N VAL A 462 21.55 -5.82 19.40
CA VAL A 462 20.42 -6.55 18.83
C VAL A 462 19.92 -5.89 17.54
N LEU A 463 19.64 -4.58 17.57
CA LEU A 463 19.17 -3.84 16.38
C LEU A 463 20.18 -3.91 15.24
N LYS A 464 21.48 -3.84 15.52
CA LYS A 464 22.51 -3.96 14.49
C LYS A 464 22.43 -5.32 13.78
N LYS A 465 22.35 -6.43 14.53
CA LYS A 465 22.28 -7.78 13.94
C LYS A 465 20.94 -7.98 13.19
N MET A 466 19.82 -7.48 13.73
CA MET A 466 18.54 -7.56 13.06
C MET A 466 18.53 -6.82 11.71
N ILE A 467 19.10 -5.62 11.68
CA ILE A 467 19.21 -4.82 10.44
C ILE A 467 20.18 -5.46 9.45
N ASP A 468 21.27 -6.09 9.91
CA ASP A 468 22.18 -6.83 9.04
C ASP A 468 21.44 -7.94 8.29
N ILE A 469 20.71 -8.79 9.03
CA ILE A 469 19.95 -9.92 8.47
C ILE A 469 18.80 -9.42 7.57
N GLN A 470 18.08 -8.38 7.98
CA GLN A 470 17.01 -7.78 7.18
C GLN A 470 17.55 -7.22 5.85
N SER A 471 18.74 -6.63 5.88
CA SER A 471 19.39 -6.11 4.66
C SER A 471 19.79 -7.23 3.70
N ASP A 472 20.33 -8.32 4.22
CA ASP A 472 20.68 -9.51 3.43
C ASP A 472 19.44 -10.15 2.83
N TYR A 473 18.36 -10.30 3.62
CA TYR A 473 17.05 -10.75 3.16
C TYR A 473 16.55 -9.91 1.98
N ALA A 474 16.50 -8.59 2.12
CA ALA A 474 16.03 -7.70 1.08
C ALA A 474 16.87 -7.80 -0.21
N ASN A 475 18.18 -7.92 -0.10
CA ASN A 475 19.08 -8.09 -1.24
C ASN A 475 18.81 -9.40 -2.00
N ILE A 476 18.63 -10.50 -1.30
CA ILE A 476 18.30 -11.82 -1.90
C ILE A 476 16.97 -11.76 -2.61
N VAL A 477 15.91 -11.28 -1.93
CA VAL A 477 14.56 -11.20 -2.49
C VAL A 477 14.55 -10.38 -3.79
N HIS A 478 15.14 -9.19 -3.77
CA HIS A 478 15.09 -8.32 -4.96
C HIS A 478 15.95 -8.83 -6.11
N TYR A 479 17.07 -9.50 -5.83
CA TYR A 479 17.84 -10.17 -6.86
C TYR A 479 17.05 -11.32 -7.52
N ILE A 480 16.43 -12.17 -6.71
CA ILE A 480 15.67 -13.34 -7.18
C ILE A 480 14.45 -12.89 -8.02
N GLN A 481 13.70 -11.91 -7.54
CA GLN A 481 12.56 -11.39 -8.27
C GLN A 481 12.94 -10.70 -9.58
N ASP A 482 14.00 -9.89 -9.60
CA ASP A 482 14.51 -9.31 -10.86
C ASP A 482 14.84 -10.38 -11.89
N LYS A 483 15.35 -11.53 -11.43
CA LYS A 483 15.80 -12.60 -12.32
C LYS A 483 14.64 -13.45 -12.86
N TYR A 484 13.68 -13.80 -12.00
CA TYR A 484 12.69 -14.83 -12.31
C TYR A 484 11.26 -14.29 -12.45
N SER A 485 10.96 -13.13 -11.89
CA SER A 485 9.63 -12.50 -11.92
C SER A 485 9.73 -10.99 -12.19
N TYR A 486 10.23 -10.63 -13.36
CA TYR A 486 10.37 -9.23 -13.76
C TYR A 486 9.05 -8.66 -14.26
N GLU A 487 8.60 -7.54 -13.70
CA GLU A 487 7.34 -6.87 -14.03
C GLU A 487 7.49 -6.04 -15.32
N SER A 488 7.45 -6.72 -16.46
CA SER A 488 7.85 -6.18 -17.76
C SER A 488 6.99 -5.01 -18.22
N ILE A 489 5.67 -5.11 -18.10
CA ILE A 489 4.77 -4.03 -18.56
C ILE A 489 4.82 -2.81 -17.62
N GLN A 490 4.90 -3.03 -16.30
CA GLN A 490 5.01 -1.92 -15.38
C GLN A 490 6.31 -1.15 -15.63
N MET A 491 7.42 -1.85 -15.82
CA MET A 491 8.71 -1.24 -16.13
C MET A 491 8.78 -0.66 -17.53
N ALA A 492 8.02 -1.15 -18.50
CA ALA A 492 7.92 -0.57 -19.84
C ALA A 492 7.31 0.83 -19.81
N LEU A 493 6.42 1.10 -18.85
CA LEU A 493 5.75 2.39 -18.66
C LEU A 493 6.54 3.35 -17.76
N ASN A 494 7.73 2.93 -17.30
CA ASN A 494 8.68 3.76 -16.58
C ASN A 494 9.88 4.14 -17.48
N ASP A 495 10.66 5.10 -17.04
CA ASP A 495 11.94 5.42 -17.69
C ASP A 495 12.86 4.20 -17.66
N THR A 496 13.73 4.06 -18.67
CA THR A 496 14.67 2.93 -18.75
C THR A 496 15.66 2.93 -17.58
N VAL A 497 16.05 4.13 -17.13
CA VAL A 497 16.85 4.31 -15.92
C VAL A 497 15.98 4.99 -14.87
N VAL A 498 15.61 4.24 -13.84
CA VAL A 498 14.78 4.71 -12.73
C VAL A 498 15.61 4.86 -11.45
N GLU A 499 15.21 5.79 -10.59
CA GLU A 499 15.68 5.82 -9.21
C GLU A 499 15.08 4.63 -8.45
N ARG A 500 15.95 3.88 -7.76
CA ARG A 500 15.53 2.70 -6.98
C ARG A 500 15.60 3.01 -5.50
N TYR A 501 14.54 2.63 -4.79
CA TYR A 501 14.46 2.71 -3.34
C TYR A 501 14.13 1.34 -2.77
N ILE A 502 14.63 1.06 -1.56
CA ILE A 502 14.18 -0.05 -0.71
C ILE A 502 13.59 0.56 0.56
N THR A 503 12.35 0.20 0.86
CA THR A 503 11.60 0.73 2.00
C THR A 503 11.53 -0.31 3.11
N PHE A 504 12.00 0.04 4.28
CA PHE A 504 11.96 -0.79 5.47
C PHE A 504 10.91 -0.26 6.44
N GLY A 505 10.17 -1.17 7.05
CA GLY A 505 9.21 -0.86 8.10
C GLY A 505 9.69 -1.28 9.48
N ILE A 506 9.15 -0.65 10.53
CA ILE A 506 9.30 -1.07 11.91
C ILE A 506 7.94 -1.21 12.58
N THR A 507 7.74 -2.30 13.31
CA THR A 507 6.49 -2.60 14.02
C THR A 507 6.77 -2.76 15.52
N GLY A 508 5.81 -2.33 16.37
CA GLY A 508 5.93 -2.42 17.83
C GLY A 508 6.74 -1.30 18.47
N LEU A 509 6.86 -0.14 17.80
CA LEU A 509 7.57 1.03 18.33
C LEU A 509 7.02 1.46 19.68
N SER A 510 5.71 1.64 19.80
CA SER A 510 5.07 2.10 21.05
C SER A 510 5.30 1.11 22.19
N THR A 511 5.21 -0.20 21.93
CA THR A 511 5.51 -1.25 22.92
C THR A 511 6.95 -1.16 23.40
N LEU A 512 7.92 -1.01 22.48
CA LEU A 512 9.32 -0.82 22.87
C LEU A 512 9.52 0.45 23.68
N VAL A 513 8.93 1.57 23.25
CA VAL A 513 9.07 2.88 23.90
C VAL A 513 8.45 2.89 25.30
N ASP A 514 7.23 2.40 25.43
CA ASP A 514 6.53 2.29 26.73
C ASP A 514 7.26 1.34 27.68
N SER A 515 7.81 0.24 27.17
CA SER A 515 8.64 -0.68 27.95
C SER A 515 9.94 -0.04 28.44
N LEU A 516 10.63 0.71 27.59
CA LEU A 516 11.82 1.46 27.97
C LEU A 516 11.50 2.58 28.97
N SER A 517 10.33 3.21 28.83
CA SER A 517 9.82 4.19 29.79
C SER A 517 9.54 3.53 31.14
N ALA A 518 8.87 2.38 31.15
CA ALA A 518 8.64 1.62 32.38
C ALA A 518 9.95 1.28 33.11
N ILE A 519 10.94 0.78 32.37
CA ILE A 519 12.26 0.43 32.91
C ILE A 519 13.01 1.65 33.45
N ARG A 520 12.82 2.83 32.85
CA ARG A 520 13.53 4.05 33.22
C ARG A 520 12.89 4.80 34.38
N TYR A 521 11.56 4.84 34.46
CA TYR A 521 10.81 5.70 35.37
C TYR A 521 10.02 4.92 36.43
N SER A 522 10.03 3.59 36.39
CA SER A 522 9.40 2.71 37.34
C SER A 522 10.36 1.59 37.73
N ASN A 523 10.01 0.85 38.76
CA ASN A 523 10.74 -0.37 39.16
C ASN A 523 10.06 -1.58 38.50
N VAL A 524 10.69 -2.13 37.45
CA VAL A 524 10.16 -3.29 36.72
C VAL A 524 10.79 -4.58 37.21
N LEU A 525 9.98 -5.44 37.83
CA LEU A 525 10.36 -6.79 38.23
C LEU A 525 10.14 -7.78 37.11
N VAL A 526 11.12 -8.64 36.87
CA VAL A 526 11.07 -9.71 35.86
C VAL A 526 10.78 -11.02 36.52
N LYS A 527 9.74 -11.72 36.06
CA LYS A 527 9.55 -13.15 36.35
C LYS A 527 10.28 -13.98 35.32
N ARG A 528 11.02 -14.99 35.78
CA ARG A 528 11.79 -15.87 34.89
C ARG A 528 11.40 -17.32 35.13
N ASP A 529 11.52 -18.14 34.11
CA ASP A 529 11.41 -19.60 34.22
C ASP A 529 12.70 -20.24 34.74
N GLU A 530 12.74 -21.56 34.81
CA GLU A 530 13.87 -22.36 35.26
C GLU A 530 15.13 -22.22 34.38
N ASN A 531 14.96 -21.79 33.10
CA ASN A 531 16.03 -21.53 32.15
C ASN A 531 16.52 -20.09 32.22
N GLY A 532 15.93 -19.25 33.06
CA GLY A 532 16.26 -17.84 33.20
C GLY A 532 15.61 -16.92 32.17
N LEU A 533 14.70 -17.43 31.32
CA LEU A 533 13.97 -16.62 30.34
C LEU A 533 12.88 -15.78 31.00
N SER A 534 12.72 -14.55 30.54
CA SER A 534 11.64 -13.68 31.04
C SER A 534 10.28 -14.18 30.53
N THR A 535 9.38 -14.45 31.48
CA THR A 535 8.03 -14.93 31.20
C THR A 535 6.95 -13.89 31.45
N ASP A 536 7.23 -12.94 32.34
CA ASP A 536 6.29 -11.87 32.70
C ASP A 536 7.04 -10.68 33.33
N PHE A 537 6.40 -9.53 33.38
CA PHE A 537 6.96 -8.29 33.91
C PHE A 537 5.92 -7.61 34.82
N GLN A 538 6.37 -7.02 35.89
CA GLN A 538 5.52 -6.26 36.80
C GLN A 538 6.13 -4.89 37.07
N SER A 539 5.51 -3.83 36.57
CA SER A 539 5.83 -2.45 36.94
C SER A 539 5.19 -2.12 38.28
N GLN A 540 5.97 -1.60 39.23
CA GLN A 540 5.49 -1.26 40.57
C GLN A 540 4.88 0.15 40.64
N ASP A 541 5.28 1.05 39.76
CA ASP A 541 4.87 2.44 39.72
C ASP A 541 4.26 2.83 38.38
N LYS A 542 3.51 3.95 38.34
CA LYS A 542 3.07 4.58 37.10
C LYS A 542 4.29 5.20 36.37
N PHE A 543 4.29 5.14 35.08
CA PHE A 543 5.34 5.69 34.22
C PHE A 543 4.73 6.44 33.02
N PRO A 544 5.48 7.40 32.42
CA PRO A 544 5.03 8.14 31.24
C PRO A 544 4.76 7.17 30.08
N ARG A 545 3.63 7.37 29.38
CA ARG A 545 3.23 6.56 28.22
C ARG A 545 3.27 7.41 26.93
N PHE A 546 3.72 6.80 25.85
CA PHE A 546 3.70 7.42 24.51
C PHE A 546 2.25 7.72 24.09
N GLY A 547 2.05 8.84 23.38
CA GLY A 547 0.72 9.29 22.95
C GLY A 547 0.03 10.26 23.92
N ASN A 548 0.74 10.84 24.88
CA ASN A 548 0.19 11.80 25.85
C ASN A 548 0.92 13.15 25.88
N ASP A 549 1.67 13.47 24.80
CA ASP A 549 2.46 14.72 24.66
C ASP A 549 3.51 14.89 25.79
N LEU A 550 4.14 13.81 26.22
CA LEU A 550 5.15 13.80 27.26
C LEU A 550 6.56 13.73 26.68
N ASP A 551 7.34 14.81 26.78
CA ASP A 551 8.65 14.94 26.15
C ASP A 551 9.64 13.85 26.54
N GLU A 552 9.61 13.37 27.77
CA GLU A 552 10.51 12.33 28.26
C GLU A 552 10.33 10.98 27.58
N VAL A 553 9.11 10.59 27.22
CA VAL A 553 8.84 9.32 26.51
C VAL A 553 8.87 9.52 24.99
N ASP A 554 8.37 10.66 24.48
CA ASP A 554 8.40 10.99 23.07
C ASP A 554 9.84 11.08 22.54
N LYS A 555 10.78 11.55 23.40
CA LYS A 555 12.21 11.56 23.09
C LYS A 555 12.77 10.13 22.94
N ILE A 556 12.36 9.18 23.78
CA ILE A 556 12.80 7.78 23.65
C ILE A 556 12.38 7.26 22.26
N ALA A 557 11.13 7.50 21.85
CA ALA A 557 10.62 7.11 20.54
C ALA A 557 11.46 7.69 19.38
N SER A 558 11.72 8.99 19.43
CA SER A 558 12.52 9.68 18.42
C SER A 558 13.97 9.15 18.36
N ASP A 559 14.60 8.90 19.52
CA ASP A 559 15.97 8.40 19.59
C ASP A 559 16.10 6.97 19.03
N ILE A 560 15.13 6.07 19.31
CA ILE A 560 15.08 4.71 18.75
C ILE A 560 14.97 4.74 17.22
N VAL A 561 14.06 5.52 16.66
CA VAL A 561 13.89 5.64 15.21
C VAL A 561 15.16 6.19 14.55
N LYS A 562 15.80 7.21 15.14
CA LYS A 562 17.07 7.74 14.64
C LYS A 562 18.21 6.71 14.70
N LEU A 563 18.28 5.93 15.79
CA LEU A 563 19.28 4.86 15.94
C LEU A 563 19.08 3.80 14.85
N TYR A 564 17.85 3.35 14.65
CA TYR A 564 17.53 2.36 13.63
C TYR A 564 17.95 2.85 12.23
N TYR A 565 17.51 4.05 11.84
CA TYR A 565 17.88 4.63 10.55
C TYR A 565 19.39 4.84 10.39
N LYS A 566 20.09 5.27 11.45
CA LYS A 566 21.54 5.44 11.43
C LYS A 566 22.26 4.14 11.10
N ILE A 567 21.83 3.01 11.65
CA ILE A 567 22.41 1.70 11.35
C ILE A 567 22.03 1.28 9.92
N LEU A 568 20.74 1.37 9.57
CA LEU A 568 20.21 0.97 8.27
C LEU A 568 20.88 1.74 7.12
N SER A 569 21.10 3.04 7.27
CA SER A 569 21.73 3.90 6.24
C SER A 569 23.19 3.56 5.92
N THR A 570 23.84 2.71 6.73
CA THR A 570 25.20 2.21 6.44
C THR A 570 25.22 1.01 5.49
N LYS A 571 24.07 0.43 5.16
CA LYS A 571 23.96 -0.78 4.35
C LYS A 571 23.95 -0.47 2.86
N SER A 572 24.40 -1.44 2.08
CA SER A 572 24.37 -1.38 0.62
C SER A 572 23.28 -2.33 0.09
N PHE A 573 22.54 -1.86 -0.91
CA PHE A 573 21.40 -2.60 -1.43
C PHE A 573 21.53 -2.91 -2.93
N TYR A 574 20.84 -3.94 -3.35
CA TYR A 574 20.81 -4.43 -4.71
C TYR A 574 20.55 -3.29 -5.71
N ARG A 575 21.36 -3.24 -6.76
CA ARG A 575 21.33 -2.21 -7.82
C ARG A 575 21.46 -0.76 -7.29
N ASN A 576 22.21 -0.59 -6.19
CA ASN A 576 22.41 0.71 -5.53
C ASN A 576 21.12 1.43 -5.12
N ALA A 577 20.11 0.67 -4.72
CA ALA A 577 18.88 1.25 -4.24
C ALA A 577 19.11 2.06 -2.97
N LYS A 578 18.43 3.22 -2.87
CA LYS A 578 18.48 4.12 -1.72
C LYS A 578 17.52 3.64 -0.64
N VAL A 579 17.90 3.80 0.61
CA VAL A 579 17.07 3.42 1.74
C VAL A 579 15.97 4.43 2.02
N LYS A 580 14.78 3.92 2.31
CA LYS A 580 13.69 4.65 2.97
C LYS A 580 13.29 3.89 4.24
N LEU A 581 12.93 4.60 5.29
CA LEU A 581 12.35 4.03 6.50
C LEU A 581 10.90 4.52 6.63
N GLY A 582 10.01 3.61 7.01
CA GLY A 582 8.62 3.89 7.38
C GLY A 582 8.29 3.40 8.78
N ILE A 583 7.29 4.00 9.39
CA ILE A 583 6.65 3.47 10.58
C ILE A 583 5.24 3.06 10.14
N ASP A 584 5.15 1.80 9.74
CA ASP A 584 3.93 1.16 9.26
C ASP A 584 3.86 -0.29 9.79
N SER A 585 2.74 -0.94 9.70
CA SER A 585 2.60 -2.32 10.16
C SER A 585 1.96 -3.26 9.14
N ASN A 586 1.22 -2.74 8.18
CA ASN A 586 0.56 -3.53 7.13
C ASN A 586 -0.22 -4.77 7.63
N GLY A 587 -0.73 -4.75 8.87
CA GLY A 587 -1.36 -5.91 9.51
C GLY A 587 -0.39 -6.83 10.26
N MET A 588 0.92 -6.68 10.10
CA MET A 588 1.94 -7.51 10.77
C MET A 588 1.96 -7.34 12.29
N ASN A 589 1.44 -6.24 12.82
CA ASN A 589 1.31 -6.03 14.26
C ASN A 589 0.56 -7.16 14.97
N VAL A 590 -0.42 -7.79 14.31
CA VAL A 590 -1.18 -8.91 14.87
C VAL A 590 -0.30 -10.17 14.92
N ILE A 591 0.31 -10.53 13.80
CA ILE A 591 1.18 -11.73 13.73
C ILE A 591 2.39 -11.58 14.66
N TYR A 592 3.06 -10.44 14.63
CA TYR A 592 4.19 -10.18 15.52
C TYR A 592 3.78 -10.25 16.99
N GLY A 593 2.65 -9.65 17.35
CA GLY A 593 2.15 -9.71 18.72
C GLY A 593 1.86 -11.14 19.18
N LYS A 594 1.24 -11.97 18.32
CA LYS A 594 0.96 -13.38 18.58
C LYS A 594 2.22 -14.23 18.77
N ASN A 595 3.33 -13.81 18.20
CA ASN A 595 4.61 -14.50 18.29
C ASN A 595 5.61 -13.79 19.22
N THR A 596 5.13 -12.94 20.12
CA THR A 596 5.95 -12.17 21.07
C THR A 596 5.49 -12.39 22.50
N GLY A 597 6.43 -12.61 23.40
CA GLY A 597 6.23 -12.76 24.84
C GLY A 597 5.66 -11.50 25.49
N ALA A 598 5.40 -11.56 26.82
CA ALA A 598 5.01 -10.40 27.61
C ALA A 598 6.11 -9.31 27.58
N THR A 599 5.74 -8.05 27.75
CA THR A 599 6.66 -6.91 27.67
C THR A 599 6.58 -6.01 28.92
N PRO A 600 7.66 -5.29 29.28
CA PRO A 600 7.75 -4.48 30.51
C PRO A 600 6.70 -3.38 30.65
N ASP A 601 6.08 -2.94 29.55
CA ASP A 601 4.98 -1.97 29.55
C ASP A 601 3.64 -2.54 30.07
N GLY A 602 3.58 -3.85 30.34
CA GLY A 602 2.40 -4.56 30.84
C GLY A 602 1.58 -5.25 29.75
N ARG A 603 2.04 -5.28 28.49
CA ARG A 603 1.41 -6.06 27.42
C ARG A 603 1.57 -7.57 27.72
N PHE A 604 0.47 -8.30 27.69
CA PHE A 604 0.48 -9.76 27.86
C PHE A 604 1.08 -10.45 26.61
N LYS A 605 1.64 -11.64 26.83
CA LYS A 605 2.10 -12.49 25.73
C LYS A 605 0.98 -12.77 24.74
N LEU A 606 1.33 -12.93 23.47
CA LEU A 606 0.44 -13.30 22.37
C LEU A 606 -0.66 -12.27 22.03
N VAL A 607 -0.65 -11.10 22.63
CA VAL A 607 -1.53 -9.98 22.28
C VAL A 607 -0.95 -9.19 21.11
N ALA A 608 -1.77 -8.68 20.20
CA ALA A 608 -1.34 -7.85 19.07
C ALA A 608 -0.51 -6.64 19.54
N LEU A 609 0.50 -6.27 18.76
CA LEU A 609 1.23 -5.02 18.96
C LEU A 609 0.40 -3.82 18.48
N PRO A 610 0.66 -2.60 18.94
CA PRO A 610 0.07 -1.40 18.35
C PRO A 610 0.36 -1.29 16.85
N SER A 611 -0.61 -0.80 16.08
CA SER A 611 -0.47 -0.66 14.63
C SER A 611 0.34 0.58 14.28
N ALA A 612 1.31 0.45 13.39
CA ALA A 612 2.11 1.55 12.84
C ALA A 612 2.71 2.46 13.94
N ALA A 613 2.50 3.78 13.85
CA ALA A 613 2.98 4.75 14.83
C ALA A 613 1.99 4.99 15.98
N ASN A 614 0.89 4.27 16.03
CA ASN A 614 -0.13 4.47 17.07
C ASN A 614 0.40 4.16 18.46
N PRO A 615 -0.02 4.91 19.48
CA PRO A 615 0.18 4.56 20.88
C PRO A 615 -0.41 3.19 21.21
N THR A 616 0.02 2.62 22.33
CA THR A 616 -0.60 1.42 22.90
C THR A 616 -2.09 1.70 23.19
N SER A 617 -2.96 0.75 22.87
CA SER A 617 -4.41 0.92 22.99
C SER A 617 -4.81 1.31 24.41
N ASN A 618 -5.69 2.30 24.53
CA ASN A 618 -6.27 2.80 25.79
C ASN A 618 -5.27 3.40 26.81
N VAL A 619 -4.04 3.79 26.37
CA VAL A 619 -3.08 4.48 27.25
C VAL A 619 -2.91 5.97 26.90
N ASP A 620 -3.33 6.39 25.72
CA ASP A 620 -3.32 7.77 25.21
C ASP A 620 -4.59 8.53 25.67
N ASN A 621 -4.63 8.81 26.97
CA ASN A 621 -5.83 9.33 27.64
C ASN A 621 -5.91 10.85 27.68
N SER A 622 -4.92 11.56 27.14
CA SER A 622 -4.84 13.04 27.15
C SER A 622 -5.57 13.71 25.99
N GLY A 623 -6.34 12.92 25.20
CA GLY A 623 -7.10 13.39 24.03
C GLY A 623 -6.37 13.22 22.70
N LEU A 624 -7.12 13.44 21.60
CA LEU A 624 -6.63 13.23 20.24
C LEU A 624 -5.38 14.08 19.93
N PHE A 625 -5.43 15.37 20.24
CA PHE A 625 -4.32 16.26 19.92
C PHE A 625 -3.04 15.93 20.67
N ALA A 626 -3.12 15.44 21.92
CA ALA A 626 -1.96 14.99 22.66
C ALA A 626 -1.35 13.73 21.99
N SER A 627 -2.20 12.79 21.55
CA SER A 627 -1.76 11.60 20.83
C SER A 627 -1.04 11.98 19.53
N LEU A 628 -1.64 12.84 18.71
CA LEU A 628 -1.04 13.32 17.46
C LEU A 628 0.26 14.10 17.68
N LYS A 629 0.35 14.95 18.73
CA LYS A 629 1.58 15.68 19.06
C LYS A 629 2.75 14.76 19.43
N SER A 630 2.52 13.69 20.17
CA SER A 630 3.56 12.66 20.42
C SER A 630 4.10 12.09 19.11
N ILE A 631 3.21 11.80 18.15
CA ILE A 631 3.58 11.28 16.83
C ILE A 631 4.34 12.32 16.00
N LEU A 632 3.95 13.60 16.06
CA LEU A 632 4.65 14.71 15.38
C LEU A 632 6.10 14.90 15.85
N LYS A 633 6.45 14.45 17.07
CA LYS A 633 7.83 14.49 17.59
C LYS A 633 8.72 13.36 17.03
N LEU A 634 8.14 12.37 16.32
CA LEU A 634 8.92 11.37 15.61
C LEU A 634 9.72 12.02 14.46
N PRO A 635 10.91 11.50 14.13
CA PRO A 635 11.82 12.15 13.19
C PRO A 635 11.38 11.96 11.72
N SER A 636 10.38 12.72 11.25
CA SER A 636 9.82 12.64 9.90
C SER A 636 10.86 12.75 8.78
N LYS A 637 11.96 13.48 9.01
CA LYS A 637 13.06 13.64 8.03
C LYS A 637 13.79 12.34 7.70
N VAL A 638 13.80 11.36 8.60
CA VAL A 638 14.43 10.05 8.36
C VAL A 638 13.38 8.98 7.96
N CYS A 639 12.12 9.21 8.31
CA CYS A 639 11.01 8.35 7.92
C CYS A 639 10.45 8.76 6.54
N THR A 640 11.29 8.70 5.51
CA THR A 640 10.93 9.17 4.16
C THR A 640 9.92 8.29 3.44
N ASN A 641 9.59 7.10 3.99
CA ASN A 641 8.47 6.27 3.56
C ASN A 641 7.16 6.58 4.30
N GLY A 642 7.19 7.53 5.22
CA GLY A 642 6.03 7.98 5.97
C GLY A 642 5.93 7.40 7.38
N ILE A 643 5.13 8.10 8.18
CA ILE A 643 4.74 7.70 9.54
C ILE A 643 3.22 7.55 9.49
N VAL A 644 2.76 6.32 9.44
CA VAL A 644 1.32 6.01 9.34
C VAL A 644 0.67 6.13 10.71
N THR A 645 -0.43 6.85 10.74
CA THR A 645 -1.23 7.06 11.96
C THR A 645 -2.69 6.82 11.62
N THR A 646 -3.33 5.92 12.37
CA THR A 646 -4.76 5.64 12.23
C THR A 646 -5.45 5.91 13.56
N VAL A 647 -6.40 6.84 13.61
CA VAL A 647 -7.12 7.21 14.83
C VAL A 647 -8.61 6.93 14.71
N ASN A 648 -9.20 6.45 15.80
CA ASN A 648 -10.66 6.32 15.92
C ASN A 648 -11.20 7.50 16.71
N ILE A 649 -12.17 8.21 16.15
CA ILE A 649 -12.80 9.39 16.75
C ILE A 649 -14.30 9.08 16.89
N THR A 650 -14.86 9.28 18.09
CA THR A 650 -16.31 9.18 18.22
C THR A 650 -16.99 10.35 17.54
N PRO A 651 -18.12 10.16 16.83
CA PRO A 651 -18.82 11.27 16.15
C PRO A 651 -19.09 12.46 17.05
N GLY A 652 -19.43 12.22 18.33
CA GLY A 652 -19.67 13.25 19.32
C GLY A 652 -18.47 14.15 19.64
N ALA A 653 -17.23 13.67 19.45
CA ALA A 653 -16.03 14.49 19.64
C ALA A 653 -15.84 15.55 18.53
N LEU A 654 -16.45 15.33 17.35
CA LEU A 654 -16.40 16.27 16.22
C LEU A 654 -17.46 17.37 16.27
N GLY A 655 -18.32 17.38 17.29
CA GLY A 655 -19.38 18.37 17.45
C GLY A 655 -20.78 17.81 17.23
N SER A 656 -21.80 18.65 17.47
CA SER A 656 -23.21 18.25 17.41
C SER A 656 -23.87 18.50 16.06
N LYS A 657 -23.24 19.30 15.19
CA LYS A 657 -23.75 19.68 13.88
C LYS A 657 -22.82 19.20 12.78
N LYS A 658 -23.37 18.71 11.66
CA LYS A 658 -22.60 18.26 10.49
C LYS A 658 -21.59 19.32 9.99
N THR A 659 -21.97 20.60 9.99
CA THR A 659 -21.07 21.70 9.61
C THR A 659 -19.87 21.84 10.54
N GLU A 660 -20.12 21.79 11.85
CA GLU A 660 -19.07 21.83 12.88
C GLU A 660 -18.14 20.62 12.74
N SER A 661 -18.67 19.42 12.52
CA SER A 661 -17.88 18.21 12.32
C SER A 661 -16.98 18.32 11.07
N VAL A 662 -17.47 18.89 9.97
CA VAL A 662 -16.67 19.13 8.75
C VAL A 662 -15.54 20.10 9.03
N GLU A 663 -15.81 21.23 9.72
CA GLU A 663 -14.80 22.23 10.10
C GLU A 663 -13.74 21.62 11.02
N ASN A 664 -14.14 20.80 11.99
CA ASN A 664 -13.22 20.12 12.89
C ASN A 664 -12.35 19.08 12.18
N ILE A 665 -12.85 18.33 11.22
CA ILE A 665 -12.05 17.41 10.40
C ILE A 665 -10.99 18.21 9.61
N ILE A 666 -11.38 19.29 8.95
CA ILE A 666 -10.43 20.16 8.22
C ILE A 666 -9.35 20.69 9.18
N SER A 667 -9.77 21.18 10.35
CA SER A 667 -8.83 21.70 11.36
C SER A 667 -7.85 20.64 11.88
N ILE A 668 -8.30 19.41 12.09
CA ILE A 668 -7.43 18.29 12.49
C ILE A 668 -6.38 18.03 11.39
N LEU A 669 -6.81 17.93 10.14
CA LEU A 669 -5.94 17.64 9.00
C LEU A 669 -4.94 18.79 8.76
N ASP A 670 -5.43 20.03 8.67
CA ASP A 670 -4.58 21.21 8.45
C ASP A 670 -3.55 21.33 9.57
N ASN A 671 -3.97 21.25 10.84
CA ASN A 671 -3.05 21.36 11.98
C ASN A 671 -2.01 20.25 12.00
N TYR A 672 -2.42 18.99 11.78
CA TYR A 672 -1.50 17.86 11.78
C TYR A 672 -0.45 17.97 10.67
N PHE A 673 -0.86 18.32 9.46
CA PHE A 673 0.06 18.42 8.32
C PHE A 673 0.93 19.66 8.34
N GLU A 674 0.43 20.82 8.79
CA GLU A 674 1.24 22.03 9.01
C GLU A 674 2.37 21.81 10.01
N ASN A 675 2.14 20.98 11.03
CA ASN A 675 3.15 20.63 12.02
C ASN A 675 4.06 19.47 11.62
N GLY A 676 4.02 19.04 10.34
CA GLY A 676 4.95 18.07 9.78
C GLY A 676 4.51 16.61 9.90
N GLY A 677 3.22 16.35 10.16
CA GLY A 677 2.63 15.03 10.04
C GLY A 677 2.75 14.47 8.62
N ASN A 678 2.91 13.16 8.48
CA ASN A 678 3.10 12.54 7.17
C ASN A 678 1.81 11.96 6.59
N HIS A 679 1.15 11.11 7.35
CA HIS A 679 0.01 10.31 6.92
C HIS A 679 -0.99 10.20 8.06
N LEU A 680 -2.25 10.50 7.80
CA LEU A 680 -3.32 10.43 8.79
C LEU A 680 -4.55 9.72 8.21
N GLU A 681 -5.01 8.74 8.92
CA GLU A 681 -6.26 8.03 8.68
C GLU A 681 -7.23 8.29 9.83
N LEU A 682 -8.45 8.58 9.50
CA LEU A 682 -9.52 8.79 10.45
C LEU A 682 -10.56 7.67 10.32
N ASN A 683 -10.98 7.10 11.45
CA ASN A 683 -12.20 6.30 11.55
C ASN A 683 -13.18 7.05 12.45
N ILE A 684 -14.27 7.51 11.88
CA ILE A 684 -15.32 8.24 12.60
C ILE A 684 -16.44 7.25 12.90
N LEU A 685 -16.41 6.67 14.11
CA LEU A 685 -17.34 5.61 14.49
C LEU A 685 -17.40 5.38 16.02
N GLU A 686 -18.44 4.74 16.48
CA GLU A 686 -18.58 4.30 17.88
C GLU A 686 -18.02 2.88 18.07
N LYS A 687 -17.44 2.61 19.26
CA LYS A 687 -16.94 1.26 19.59
C LYS A 687 -18.05 0.19 19.44
N ASN A 688 -19.30 0.54 19.73
CA ASN A 688 -20.45 -0.36 19.58
C ASN A 688 -20.70 -0.77 18.12
N GLU A 689 -20.40 0.08 17.13
CA GLU A 689 -20.54 -0.26 15.72
C GLU A 689 -19.53 -1.34 15.33
N MET A 690 -18.30 -1.21 15.79
CA MET A 690 -17.25 -2.25 15.61
C MET A 690 -17.64 -3.58 16.24
N LEU A 691 -18.17 -3.55 17.49
CA LEU A 691 -18.65 -4.75 18.18
C LEU A 691 -19.84 -5.40 17.47
N GLN A 692 -20.74 -4.61 16.92
CA GLN A 692 -21.86 -5.13 16.13
C GLN A 692 -21.39 -5.75 14.81
N ALA A 693 -20.42 -5.13 14.13
CA ALA A 693 -19.81 -5.67 12.92
C ALA A 693 -19.04 -6.99 13.21
N PHE A 694 -18.35 -7.06 14.34
CA PHE A 694 -17.66 -8.28 14.81
C PHE A 694 -18.65 -9.44 15.04
N ASN A 695 -19.76 -9.17 15.72
CA ASN A 695 -20.74 -10.19 16.08
C ASN A 695 -21.71 -10.57 14.93
N ASN A 696 -21.90 -9.71 13.94
CA ASN A 696 -22.92 -9.86 12.90
C ASN A 696 -22.35 -9.54 11.49
N GLY A 697 -21.22 -10.11 11.11
CA GLY A 697 -20.48 -9.81 9.89
C GLY A 697 -21.32 -9.74 8.60
N ASN A 698 -22.31 -10.61 8.44
CA ASN A 698 -23.21 -10.61 7.27
C ASN A 698 -24.03 -9.33 7.12
N LYS A 699 -24.47 -8.72 8.23
CA LYS A 699 -25.22 -7.46 8.23
C LYS A 699 -24.33 -6.26 7.91
N TYR A 700 -23.04 -6.38 8.17
CA TYR A 700 -22.02 -5.34 8.01
C TYR A 700 -21.05 -5.64 6.87
N SER A 701 -21.49 -6.35 5.84
CA SER A 701 -20.65 -6.75 4.69
C SER A 701 -20.00 -5.58 3.94
N ASN A 702 -20.61 -4.40 3.96
CA ASN A 702 -20.09 -3.18 3.34
C ASN A 702 -19.45 -2.21 4.35
N PHE A 703 -19.25 -2.63 5.61
CA PHE A 703 -18.62 -1.80 6.60
C PHE A 703 -17.11 -1.67 6.31
N VAL A 704 -16.71 -0.46 5.95
CA VAL A 704 -15.32 -0.13 5.61
C VAL A 704 -14.69 0.63 6.76
N ILE A 705 -13.45 0.28 7.06
CA ILE A 705 -12.59 0.96 8.05
C ILE A 705 -11.23 1.27 7.43
N ARG A 706 -10.53 2.22 8.06
CA ARG A 706 -9.12 2.54 7.76
C ARG A 706 -8.19 1.79 8.69
N ASN A 707 -7.13 1.20 8.14
CA ASN A 707 -6.08 0.59 8.93
C ASN A 707 -4.74 0.57 8.18
N SER A 708 -3.71 1.19 8.76
CA SER A 708 -2.31 1.15 8.26
C SER A 708 -2.16 1.50 6.78
N GLY A 709 -2.85 2.53 6.32
CA GLY A 709 -2.77 3.02 4.94
C GLY A 709 -3.82 2.44 3.99
N CYS A 710 -4.70 1.56 4.45
CA CYS A 710 -5.68 0.89 3.58
C CYS A 710 -7.12 1.07 4.05
N ALA A 711 -8.03 1.26 3.08
CA ALA A 711 -9.46 1.03 3.29
C ALA A 711 -9.73 -0.47 3.21
N ILE A 712 -10.46 -1.03 4.17
CA ILE A 712 -10.66 -2.48 4.27
C ILE A 712 -12.12 -2.76 4.62
N LYS A 713 -12.74 -3.70 3.93
CA LYS A 713 -14.01 -4.27 4.40
C LYS A 713 -13.75 -5.09 5.65
N TYR A 714 -14.37 -4.72 6.75
CA TYR A 714 -14.14 -5.35 8.06
C TYR A 714 -14.38 -6.87 8.03
N CYS A 715 -15.39 -7.32 7.28
CA CYS A 715 -15.70 -8.74 7.11
C CYS A 715 -14.61 -9.55 6.36
N ASN A 716 -13.69 -8.90 5.64
CA ASN A 716 -12.58 -9.55 4.93
C ASN A 716 -11.37 -9.82 5.82
N LEU A 717 -11.33 -9.26 7.03
CA LEU A 717 -10.27 -9.45 8.01
C LEU A 717 -10.39 -10.81 8.70
N THR A 718 -9.26 -11.34 9.17
CA THR A 718 -9.27 -12.50 10.07
C THR A 718 -9.82 -12.09 11.44
N SER A 719 -10.31 -13.07 12.22
CA SER A 719 -10.86 -12.80 13.57
C SER A 719 -9.89 -12.05 14.48
N ASP A 720 -8.61 -12.40 14.40
CA ASP A 720 -7.56 -11.77 15.21
C ASP A 720 -7.28 -10.33 14.80
N GLN A 721 -7.36 -10.05 13.50
CA GLN A 721 -7.27 -8.69 12.97
C GLN A 721 -8.48 -7.85 13.39
N GLN A 722 -9.68 -8.44 13.37
CA GLN A 722 -10.91 -7.79 13.82
C GLN A 722 -10.85 -7.45 15.31
N ASP A 723 -10.42 -8.39 16.14
CA ASP A 723 -10.24 -8.21 17.60
C ASP A 723 -9.28 -7.05 17.90
N SER A 724 -8.12 -7.03 17.22
CA SER A 724 -7.12 -5.97 17.39
C SER A 724 -7.66 -4.57 17.06
N LEU A 725 -8.65 -4.48 16.19
CA LEU A 725 -9.27 -3.19 15.81
C LEU A 725 -10.31 -2.72 16.82
N VAL A 726 -11.07 -3.65 17.41
CA VAL A 726 -12.07 -3.34 18.46
C VAL A 726 -11.41 -2.76 19.72
N ASP A 727 -10.21 -3.22 20.05
CA ASP A 727 -9.51 -2.83 21.30
C ASP A 727 -8.75 -1.50 21.21
N ARG A 728 -8.77 -0.81 20.06
CA ARG A 728 -8.10 0.49 19.91
C ARG A 728 -8.71 1.59 20.76
N THR A 729 -7.93 2.64 20.99
CA THR A 729 -8.44 3.88 21.61
C THR A 729 -9.49 4.54 20.73
N TYR A 730 -10.60 4.96 21.35
CA TYR A 730 -11.65 5.78 20.72
C TYR A 730 -11.66 7.15 21.37
N HIS A 731 -11.16 8.15 20.67
CA HIS A 731 -11.05 9.51 21.20
C HIS A 731 -12.44 10.17 21.32
N LYS A 732 -12.81 10.52 22.54
CA LYS A 732 -14.06 11.22 22.89
C LYS A 732 -13.89 12.71 23.02
N VAL A 733 -12.65 13.19 22.97
CA VAL A 733 -12.23 14.59 23.07
C VAL A 733 -11.12 14.83 22.05
N LEU A 734 -11.17 15.94 21.37
CA LEU A 734 -10.15 16.40 20.42
C LEU A 734 -8.86 16.84 21.11
#